data_5f6d109a07dea4222f0b829ee6ea9ed7
#
_entry.id   5f6d109a07dea4222f0b829ee6ea9ed7
#
_cell.length_a   1.000
_cell.length_b   1.000
_cell.length_c   1.000
_cell.angle_alpha   90.00
_cell.angle_beta   90.00
_cell.angle_gamma   90.00
#
_symmetry.space_group_name_H-M   'P 1'
#
loop_
_entity.id
_entity.type
_entity.pdbx_description
1 polymer ?
#
loop_
_entity_poly.entity_id
_entity_poly.type
_entity_poly.pdbx_seq_one_letter_code
_entity_poly.pdbx_strand_id
1 'polypeptide(L)'
;EIVETGSDGLVLARHELPFSVRLGDFMLETYPGTTRPSGFRSVVQITDLDTRKTFAAEIWMNHELHHRGYALFQSSYRQQDGREATVLSVAKDPGQSIVFAGYILLVVGMLVVLFTRIQQARVVSAGLEQQAAARRSGKSRTVPGAVVVLLALLAASAAPAAGISTDVLRRLPVQHDGRAMPLDTYAREAVWTITGSYAWQGEDPTATVTGWLFDPPAAADAPLVKIGSSDLAGALGLSSMTHASFHQLADNPRLRQLTQDARHQAQEQRPRQGVLQDAEKLEARLMTMQEVLQRESVRPLPVPGNPKARWAVPSAVTAESLAALARGPRQPGWPSPEQIDREILYNQVNPVRLSWIILLVSLGLSVLGWGRPGPGLDRCAFGFLIGGFGMMSWGIGMRWLAGDRIPAANMYESMLFLAWGVGFFAVLAYGLLHNKTVVLNAAIMAALTMALTDLLPIDRFIHPIAPVLAGTPWLAIHVPIIMVAYSVLALGLVIAHMQIGFTIFKPRGFDVIARMSELLYWYMFVGSILLIAGIFTGSMWAASSWGRYWGWDPKEVWSLVAFLAYMAILHAKHAGYLARFGIAVSSILAFQTIIMTYLGVNFVLATGMHSYGMGDSPVVMWMVIVALAEATFLVWGWAAYRKHAASPAVR
;
A
#
# COMPACT_ATOMS: atom_id res chain seq x y z
N GLU A 1 31.75 -8.45 -23.72
CA GLU A 1 30.86 -7.93 -24.77
C GLU A 1 29.50 -7.59 -24.12
N ILE A 2 28.98 -6.39 -24.36
CA ILE A 2 27.61 -6.00 -24.01
C ILE A 2 26.77 -6.14 -25.27
N VAL A 3 25.61 -6.74 -25.13
CA VAL A 3 24.65 -6.85 -26.22
C VAL A 3 23.51 -5.87 -25.93
N GLU A 4 23.35 -4.87 -26.79
CA GLU A 4 22.20 -3.99 -26.78
C GLU A 4 21.07 -4.66 -27.56
N THR A 5 19.92 -4.85 -26.91
CA THR A 5 18.75 -5.49 -27.53
C THR A 5 17.61 -4.49 -27.62
N GLY A 6 16.89 -4.50 -28.73
CA GLY A 6 15.64 -3.78 -28.89
C GLY A 6 14.50 -4.37 -28.06
N SER A 7 13.36 -3.70 -28.04
CA SER A 7 12.14 -4.14 -27.36
C SER A 7 11.57 -5.46 -27.93
N ASP A 8 11.97 -5.83 -29.13
CA ASP A 8 11.65 -7.07 -29.84
C ASP A 8 12.68 -8.20 -29.59
N GLY A 9 13.69 -7.94 -28.74
CA GLY A 9 14.76 -8.90 -28.42
C GLY A 9 15.86 -9.03 -29.48
N LEU A 10 15.81 -8.25 -30.56
CA LEU A 10 16.85 -8.24 -31.58
C LEU A 10 18.10 -7.50 -31.10
N VAL A 11 19.26 -8.04 -31.44
CA VAL A 11 20.55 -7.41 -31.13
C VAL A 11 20.74 -6.17 -31.99
N LEU A 12 20.75 -4.98 -31.38
CA LEU A 12 20.95 -3.70 -32.06
C LEU A 12 22.45 -3.36 -32.18
N ALA A 13 23.22 -3.60 -31.14
CA ALA A 13 24.65 -3.33 -31.12
C ALA A 13 25.41 -4.26 -30.17
N ARG A 14 26.72 -4.38 -30.39
CA ARG A 14 27.65 -5.07 -29.52
C ARG A 14 28.76 -4.12 -29.13
N HIS A 15 29.00 -4.00 -27.82
CA HIS A 15 30.04 -3.13 -27.26
C HIS A 15 31.07 -3.96 -26.51
N GLU A 16 32.34 -3.71 -26.73
CA GLU A 16 33.41 -4.33 -25.97
C GLU A 16 33.60 -3.57 -24.65
N LEU A 17 33.72 -4.33 -23.56
CA LEU A 17 34.08 -3.76 -22.26
C LEU A 17 35.59 -3.69 -22.12
N PRO A 18 36.15 -2.65 -21.42
CA PRO A 18 37.57 -2.58 -21.12
C PRO A 18 38.03 -3.60 -20.05
N PHE A 19 37.15 -4.52 -19.67
CA PHE A 19 37.40 -5.59 -18.71
C PHE A 19 36.57 -6.83 -19.06
N SER A 20 37.01 -7.99 -18.60
CA SER A 20 36.24 -9.22 -18.70
C SER A 20 35.61 -9.59 -17.35
N VAL A 21 34.43 -10.21 -17.41
CA VAL A 21 33.68 -10.69 -16.25
C VAL A 21 33.54 -12.21 -16.37
N ARG A 22 34.00 -12.94 -15.38
CA ARG A 22 33.83 -14.39 -15.30
C ARG A 22 33.01 -14.73 -14.05
N LEU A 23 31.93 -15.47 -14.21
CA LEU A 23 31.18 -16.01 -13.09
C LEU A 23 32.02 -17.10 -12.40
N GLY A 24 32.28 -16.93 -11.11
CA GLY A 24 32.92 -17.92 -10.26
C GLY A 24 31.92 -18.81 -9.57
N ASP A 25 30.87 -18.22 -8.98
CA ASP A 25 29.82 -18.91 -8.26
C ASP A 25 28.51 -18.10 -8.34
N PHE A 26 27.37 -18.81 -8.27
CA PHE A 26 26.04 -18.20 -8.22
C PHE A 26 25.25 -18.79 -7.04
N MET A 27 24.74 -17.94 -6.19
CA MET A 27 23.97 -18.32 -5.02
C MET A 27 22.53 -17.81 -5.13
N LEU A 28 21.59 -18.75 -5.14
CA LEU A 28 20.15 -18.47 -5.03
C LEU A 28 19.75 -18.61 -3.57
N GLU A 29 19.37 -17.53 -2.93
CA GLU A 29 18.79 -17.56 -1.60
C GLU A 29 17.27 -17.66 -1.67
N THR A 30 16.67 -18.49 -0.82
CA THR A 30 15.22 -18.67 -0.73
C THR A 30 14.71 -18.27 0.64
N TYR A 31 13.45 -17.88 0.72
CA TYR A 31 12.77 -17.69 2.00
C TYR A 31 12.66 -19.03 2.76
N PRO A 32 12.79 -19.02 4.09
CA PRO A 32 12.81 -20.23 4.89
C PRO A 32 11.62 -21.16 4.61
N GLY A 33 11.92 -22.43 4.29
CA GLY A 33 10.89 -23.43 4.01
C GLY A 33 10.14 -23.29 2.70
N THR A 34 10.59 -22.42 1.79
CA THR A 34 9.97 -22.19 0.48
C THR A 34 10.99 -22.35 -0.67
N THR A 35 10.47 -22.42 -1.89
CA THR A 35 11.28 -22.30 -3.12
C THR A 35 11.32 -20.86 -3.65
N ARG A 36 10.67 -19.92 -2.96
CA ARG A 36 10.58 -18.53 -3.40
C ARG A 36 11.90 -17.81 -3.15
N PRO A 37 12.48 -17.19 -4.20
CA PRO A 37 13.72 -16.44 -4.05
C PRO A 37 13.60 -15.30 -3.02
N SER A 38 14.59 -15.18 -2.14
CA SER A 38 14.79 -14.04 -1.24
C SER A 38 15.96 -13.17 -1.66
N GLY A 39 16.88 -13.69 -2.49
CA GLY A 39 18.02 -12.96 -3.00
C GLY A 39 18.78 -13.76 -4.06
N PHE A 40 19.55 -13.04 -4.86
CA PHE A 40 20.46 -13.58 -5.85
C PHE A 40 21.82 -12.95 -5.65
N ARG A 41 22.87 -13.76 -5.64
CA ARG A 41 24.25 -13.28 -5.49
C ARG A 41 25.14 -13.96 -6.52
N SER A 42 25.93 -13.16 -7.25
CA SER A 42 26.94 -13.62 -8.18
C SER A 42 28.32 -13.27 -7.65
N VAL A 43 29.17 -14.24 -7.46
CA VAL A 43 30.60 -14.06 -7.19
C VAL A 43 31.31 -14.05 -8.54
N VAL A 44 31.92 -12.91 -8.89
CA VAL A 44 32.54 -12.70 -10.19
C VAL A 44 34.02 -12.38 -10.07
N GLN A 45 34.78 -12.79 -11.07
CA GLN A 45 36.16 -12.35 -11.27
C GLN A 45 36.18 -11.29 -12.38
N ILE A 46 36.70 -10.10 -12.05
CA ILE A 46 36.88 -9.02 -13.00
C ILE A 46 38.35 -8.98 -13.39
N THR A 47 38.63 -9.06 -14.69
CA THR A 47 39.99 -8.86 -15.22
C THR A 47 40.01 -7.60 -16.08
N ASP A 48 40.72 -6.59 -15.62
CA ASP A 48 40.94 -5.37 -16.34
C ASP A 48 41.88 -5.62 -17.52
N LEU A 49 41.47 -5.31 -18.74
CA LEU A 49 42.21 -5.66 -19.95
C LEU A 49 43.46 -4.79 -20.16
N ASP A 50 43.45 -3.55 -19.67
CA ASP A 50 44.59 -2.64 -19.82
C ASP A 50 45.66 -2.92 -18.75
N THR A 51 45.22 -3.05 -17.49
CA THR A 51 46.16 -3.23 -16.36
C THR A 51 46.48 -4.70 -16.09
N ARG A 52 45.76 -5.63 -16.71
CA ARG A 52 45.82 -7.10 -16.50
C ARG A 52 45.62 -7.52 -15.04
N LYS A 53 45.08 -6.65 -14.20
CA LYS A 53 44.77 -6.97 -12.81
C LYS A 53 43.46 -7.73 -12.74
N THR A 54 43.46 -8.79 -11.95
CA THR A 54 42.25 -9.58 -11.66
C THR A 54 41.90 -9.46 -10.20
N PHE A 55 40.62 -9.23 -9.89
CA PHE A 55 40.09 -9.20 -8.52
C PHE A 55 38.74 -9.90 -8.47
N ALA A 56 38.40 -10.46 -7.31
CA ALA A 56 37.09 -11.02 -7.04
C ALA A 56 36.15 -9.94 -6.52
N ALA A 57 34.89 -10.02 -6.91
CA ALA A 57 33.84 -9.13 -6.45
C ALA A 57 32.49 -9.88 -6.36
N GLU A 58 31.58 -9.34 -5.58
CA GLU A 58 30.23 -9.87 -5.45
C GLU A 58 29.23 -8.86 -6.00
N ILE A 59 28.22 -9.34 -6.71
CA ILE A 59 27.11 -8.54 -7.24
C ILE A 59 25.82 -9.22 -6.77
N TRP A 60 24.94 -8.46 -6.07
CA TRP A 60 23.63 -8.95 -5.64
C TRP A 60 22.56 -7.86 -5.77
N MET A 61 21.31 -8.21 -5.52
CA MET A 61 20.19 -7.27 -5.65
C MET A 61 20.43 -6.00 -4.82
N ASN A 62 20.27 -4.83 -5.45
CA ASN A 62 20.50 -3.49 -4.87
C ASN A 62 21.95 -3.20 -4.41
N HIS A 63 22.93 -3.98 -4.87
CA HIS A 63 24.35 -3.79 -4.60
C HIS A 63 25.13 -4.01 -5.90
N GLU A 64 25.32 -2.94 -6.61
CA GLU A 64 26.02 -2.89 -7.88
C GLU A 64 27.55 -2.86 -7.69
N LEU A 65 28.26 -3.33 -8.71
CA LEU A 65 29.70 -3.24 -8.81
C LEU A 65 30.11 -2.12 -9.77
N HIS A 66 30.89 -1.17 -9.29
CA HIS A 66 31.45 -0.11 -10.12
C HIS A 66 32.89 -0.42 -10.55
N HIS A 67 33.16 -0.38 -11.87
CA HIS A 67 34.50 -0.49 -12.42
C HIS A 67 34.64 0.34 -13.71
N ARG A 68 35.65 1.18 -13.79
CA ARG A 68 35.97 2.07 -14.94
C ARG A 68 34.78 2.92 -15.45
N GLY A 69 33.95 3.39 -14.56
CA GLY A 69 32.76 4.17 -14.89
C GLY A 69 31.59 3.35 -15.41
N TYR A 70 31.72 2.03 -15.43
CA TYR A 70 30.61 1.10 -15.62
C TYR A 70 30.08 0.62 -14.29
N ALA A 71 28.78 0.44 -14.21
CA ALA A 71 28.08 -0.20 -13.10
C ALA A 71 27.43 -1.51 -13.58
N LEU A 72 27.65 -2.60 -12.83
CA LEU A 72 27.12 -3.92 -13.12
C LEU A 72 26.09 -4.28 -12.06
N PHE A 73 24.89 -4.66 -12.50
CA PHE A 73 23.72 -4.95 -11.65
C PHE A 73 23.29 -6.39 -11.82
N GLN A 74 22.89 -7.03 -10.73
CA GLN A 74 22.23 -8.33 -10.77
C GLN A 74 20.81 -8.18 -11.32
N SER A 75 20.56 -8.58 -12.55
CA SER A 75 19.26 -8.41 -13.21
C SER A 75 18.40 -9.68 -13.09
N SER A 76 18.96 -10.84 -13.44
CA SER A 76 18.24 -12.12 -13.47
C SER A 76 19.22 -13.29 -13.41
N TYR A 77 18.69 -14.49 -13.47
CA TYR A 77 19.49 -15.71 -13.62
C TYR A 77 18.77 -16.69 -14.56
N ARG A 78 19.52 -17.62 -15.08
CA ARG A 78 19.01 -18.74 -15.86
C ARG A 78 19.57 -20.04 -15.30
N GLN A 79 18.69 -21.04 -15.17
CA GLN A 79 19.08 -22.39 -14.79
C GLN A 79 18.61 -23.32 -15.89
N GLN A 80 19.54 -23.91 -16.63
CA GLN A 80 19.26 -24.77 -17.75
C GLN A 80 20.24 -25.98 -17.72
N ASP A 81 19.71 -27.18 -17.78
CA ASP A 81 20.50 -28.46 -17.85
C ASP A 81 21.54 -28.61 -16.74
N GLY A 82 21.20 -28.17 -15.51
CA GLY A 82 22.10 -28.21 -14.36
C GLY A 82 23.23 -27.16 -14.38
N ARG A 83 23.21 -26.23 -15.36
CA ARG A 83 24.13 -25.09 -15.42
C ARG A 83 23.43 -23.83 -14.95
N GLU A 84 24.11 -23.06 -14.13
CA GLU A 84 23.66 -21.78 -13.65
C GLU A 84 24.34 -20.66 -14.41
N ALA A 85 23.56 -19.69 -14.86
CA ALA A 85 24.06 -18.49 -15.53
C ALA A 85 23.44 -17.25 -14.89
N THR A 86 24.28 -16.27 -14.60
CA THR A 86 23.83 -14.95 -14.16
C THR A 86 23.54 -14.05 -15.35
N VAL A 87 22.54 -13.19 -15.21
CA VAL A 87 22.25 -12.11 -16.16
C VAL A 87 22.56 -10.80 -15.46
N LEU A 88 23.57 -10.11 -15.92
CA LEU A 88 24.00 -8.80 -15.40
C LEU A 88 23.58 -7.71 -16.39
N SER A 89 22.95 -6.66 -15.87
CA SER A 89 22.78 -5.41 -16.61
C SER A 89 24.00 -4.55 -16.41
N VAL A 90 24.42 -3.86 -17.45
CA VAL A 90 25.60 -2.97 -17.43
C VAL A 90 25.16 -1.57 -17.82
N ALA A 91 25.49 -0.58 -17.02
CA ALA A 91 25.21 0.82 -17.28
C ALA A 91 26.48 1.67 -17.26
N LYS A 92 26.51 2.70 -18.10
CA LYS A 92 27.49 3.77 -18.08
C LYS A 92 26.80 5.07 -18.42
N ASP A 93 26.49 5.87 -17.40
CA ASP A 93 25.77 7.13 -17.57
C ASP A 93 26.55 8.29 -16.93
N PRO A 94 27.38 9.01 -17.70
CA PRO A 94 28.11 10.17 -17.20
C PRO A 94 27.21 11.36 -16.90
N GLY A 95 25.96 11.39 -17.42
CA GLY A 95 24.98 12.45 -17.20
C GLY A 95 24.20 12.33 -15.90
N GLN A 96 24.20 11.18 -15.25
CA GLN A 96 23.41 10.89 -14.05
C GLN A 96 23.62 11.91 -12.93
N SER A 97 24.87 12.30 -12.65
CA SER A 97 25.19 13.28 -11.60
C SER A 97 24.61 14.66 -11.90
N ILE A 98 24.56 15.07 -13.18
CA ILE A 98 23.99 16.35 -13.62
C ILE A 98 22.47 16.33 -13.42
N VAL A 99 21.82 15.24 -13.79
CA VAL A 99 20.37 15.05 -13.59
C VAL A 99 20.00 15.12 -12.11
N PHE A 100 20.76 14.43 -11.24
CA PHE A 100 20.51 14.47 -9.79
C PHE A 100 20.76 15.85 -9.19
N ALA A 101 21.79 16.58 -9.64
CA ALA A 101 21.98 17.98 -9.25
C ALA A 101 20.79 18.85 -9.66
N GLY A 102 20.23 18.62 -10.86
CA GLY A 102 19.01 19.29 -11.33
C GLY A 102 17.79 19.00 -10.44
N TYR A 103 17.56 17.76 -10.04
CA TYR A 103 16.49 17.41 -9.10
C TYR A 103 16.66 18.08 -7.73
N ILE A 104 17.87 18.08 -7.19
CA ILE A 104 18.17 18.76 -5.92
C ILE A 104 17.87 20.26 -6.04
N LEU A 105 18.34 20.92 -7.09
CA LEU A 105 18.10 22.36 -7.33
C LEU A 105 16.62 22.66 -7.45
N LEU A 106 15.83 21.80 -8.12
CA LEU A 106 14.41 21.95 -8.27
C LEU A 106 13.68 21.85 -6.92
N VAL A 107 13.99 20.83 -6.11
CA VAL A 107 13.40 20.65 -4.78
C VAL A 107 13.79 21.82 -3.86
N VAL A 108 15.06 22.22 -3.84
CA VAL A 108 15.54 23.36 -3.04
C VAL A 108 14.88 24.66 -3.50
N GLY A 109 14.76 24.89 -4.81
CA GLY A 109 14.06 26.06 -5.35
C GLY A 109 12.61 26.12 -4.91
N MET A 110 11.88 25.01 -4.96
CA MET A 110 10.49 24.94 -4.46
C MET A 110 10.41 25.17 -2.96
N LEU A 111 11.35 24.65 -2.15
CA LEU A 111 11.42 24.93 -0.71
C LEU A 111 11.69 26.40 -0.41
N VAL A 112 12.61 27.05 -1.14
CA VAL A 112 12.86 28.51 -1.00
C VAL A 112 11.58 29.28 -1.30
N VAL A 113 10.86 28.95 -2.37
CA VAL A 113 9.56 29.58 -2.67
C VAL A 113 8.55 29.30 -1.56
N LEU A 114 8.50 28.10 -0.99
CA LEU A 114 7.63 27.76 0.15
C LEU A 114 7.91 28.69 1.36
N PHE A 115 9.18 28.79 1.77
CA PHE A 115 9.57 29.64 2.92
C PHE A 115 9.29 31.11 2.68
N THR A 116 9.56 31.63 1.49
CA THR A 116 9.24 33.04 1.17
C THR A 116 7.73 33.30 1.21
N ARG A 117 6.90 32.35 0.71
CA ARG A 117 5.45 32.46 0.77
C ARG A 117 4.90 32.36 2.21
N ILE A 118 5.46 31.49 3.05
CA ILE A 118 5.10 31.41 4.47
C ILE A 118 5.41 32.74 5.16
N GLN A 119 6.57 33.34 4.89
CA GLN A 119 6.93 34.64 5.46
C GLN A 119 5.96 35.75 5.00
N GLN A 120 5.64 35.81 3.72
CA GLN A 120 4.66 36.74 3.17
C GLN A 120 3.28 36.59 3.82
N ALA A 121 2.81 35.35 3.96
CA ALA A 121 1.54 35.06 4.61
C ALA A 121 1.51 35.48 6.09
N ARG A 122 2.62 35.30 6.83
CA ARG A 122 2.75 35.76 8.23
C ARG A 122 2.70 37.29 8.35
N VAL A 123 3.35 38.01 7.46
CA VAL A 123 3.32 39.49 7.46
C VAL A 123 1.92 40.01 7.18
N VAL A 124 1.21 39.40 6.22
CA VAL A 124 -0.17 39.77 5.89
C VAL A 124 -1.14 39.42 7.04
N SER A 125 -0.98 38.24 7.66
CA SER A 125 -1.83 37.83 8.79
C SER A 125 -1.62 38.72 10.03
N ALA A 126 -0.39 39.09 10.35
CA ALA A 126 -0.09 40.01 11.46
C ALA A 126 -0.73 41.37 11.26
N GLY A 127 -0.74 41.90 10.03
CA GLY A 127 -1.44 43.15 9.69
C GLY A 127 -2.97 43.03 9.84
N LEU A 128 -3.55 41.89 9.47
CA LEU A 128 -4.99 41.62 9.61
C LEU A 128 -5.40 41.35 11.06
N GLU A 129 -4.55 40.71 11.87
CA GLU A 129 -4.79 40.49 13.30
C GLU A 129 -4.76 41.79 14.10
N GLN A 130 -3.88 42.73 13.79
CA GLN A 130 -3.90 44.08 14.37
C GLN A 130 -5.18 44.84 14.07
N GLN A 131 -5.74 44.68 12.86
CA GLN A 131 -7.03 45.25 12.49
C GLN A 131 -8.23 44.53 13.14
N ALA A 132 -8.12 43.19 13.37
CA ALA A 132 -9.18 42.40 13.99
C ALA A 132 -9.19 42.49 15.52
N ALA A 133 -8.04 42.69 16.17
CA ALA A 133 -7.93 42.91 17.62
C ALA A 133 -8.62 44.19 18.06
N ALA A 134 -8.62 45.20 17.17
CA ALA A 134 -9.37 46.44 17.39
C ALA A 134 -10.92 46.25 17.37
N ARG A 135 -11.42 45.09 16.95
CA ARG A 135 -12.87 44.80 16.82
C ARG A 135 -13.42 43.72 17.77
N ARG A 136 -12.61 43.08 18.62
CA ARG A 136 -13.05 41.99 19.52
C ARG A 136 -12.89 42.33 21.00
N SER A 137 -13.95 42.84 21.62
CA SER A 137 -14.19 42.70 23.05
C SER A 137 -15.52 41.96 23.25
N GLY A 138 -15.50 40.72 23.72
CA GLY A 138 -16.74 39.95 23.98
C GLY A 138 -16.51 38.51 24.40
N LYS A 139 -16.64 38.30 25.66
CA LYS A 139 -16.88 37.12 26.55
C LYS A 139 -16.88 35.69 25.97
N SER A 140 -16.03 34.85 26.57
CA SER A 140 -15.99 33.37 26.52
C SER A 140 -16.95 32.75 27.53
N ARG A 141 -17.68 31.71 27.13
CA ARG A 141 -18.44 30.80 28.01
C ARG A 141 -17.95 29.38 27.83
N THR A 142 -17.55 28.77 28.93
CA THR A 142 -17.15 27.35 29.05
C THR A 142 -18.38 26.45 29.14
N VAL A 143 -18.31 25.27 28.50
CA VAL A 143 -19.31 24.18 28.57
C VAL A 143 -18.60 22.91 29.08
N PRO A 144 -19.18 22.20 30.09
CA PRO A 144 -18.57 21.04 30.70
C PRO A 144 -18.96 19.72 30.01
N GLY A 145 -18.01 18.79 30.06
CA GLY A 145 -18.01 17.33 30.06
C GLY A 145 -19.27 16.52 29.73
N ALA A 146 -19.27 15.92 28.53
CA ALA A 146 -20.21 14.85 28.15
C ALA A 146 -19.59 13.83 27.17
N VAL A 147 -18.31 13.49 27.30
CA VAL A 147 -17.60 12.65 26.28
C VAL A 147 -17.13 11.30 26.84
N VAL A 148 -17.36 10.98 28.10
CA VAL A 148 -16.81 9.77 28.76
C VAL A 148 -17.65 8.51 28.52
N VAL A 149 -18.91 8.62 28.03
CA VAL A 149 -19.85 7.49 28.02
C VAL A 149 -19.75 6.58 26.77
N LEU A 150 -19.11 7.02 25.68
CA LEU A 150 -19.12 6.25 24.41
C LEU A 150 -18.03 5.17 24.30
N LEU A 151 -17.00 5.20 25.14
CA LEU A 151 -15.91 4.21 25.13
C LEU A 151 -16.25 2.89 25.84
N ALA A 152 -17.31 2.86 26.64
CA ALA A 152 -17.71 1.66 27.41
C ALA A 152 -18.58 0.66 26.61
N LEU A 153 -19.10 1.06 25.45
CA LEU A 153 -20.02 0.21 24.64
C LEU A 153 -19.34 -0.66 23.59
N LEU A 154 -18.03 -0.54 23.40
CA LEU A 154 -17.29 -1.29 22.38
C LEU A 154 -16.59 -2.56 22.91
N ALA A 155 -16.76 -2.91 24.19
CA ALA A 155 -16.10 -4.06 24.83
C ALA A 155 -16.97 -5.32 24.94
N ALA A 156 -18.08 -5.41 24.22
CA ALA A 156 -18.90 -6.62 24.20
C ALA A 156 -18.51 -7.53 23.03
N SER A 157 -17.50 -8.36 23.21
CA SER A 157 -17.20 -9.48 22.32
C SER A 157 -17.54 -10.81 22.99
N ALA A 158 -18.13 -11.69 22.19
CA ALA A 158 -18.74 -12.97 22.50
C ALA A 158 -17.95 -13.89 23.43
N ALA A 159 -18.70 -14.61 24.29
CA ALA A 159 -18.18 -15.68 25.15
C ALA A 159 -17.79 -16.91 24.31
N PRO A 160 -16.69 -17.61 24.64
CA PRO A 160 -16.28 -18.79 23.91
C PRO A 160 -17.09 -20.02 24.31
N ALA A 161 -17.46 -20.83 23.30
CA ALA A 161 -17.99 -22.17 23.51
C ALA A 161 -16.90 -23.12 24.05
N ALA A 162 -17.30 -24.04 24.95
CA ALA A 162 -16.43 -24.96 25.63
C ALA A 162 -15.89 -26.05 24.68
N GLY A 163 -14.63 -25.92 24.31
CA GLY A 163 -13.76 -26.91 23.68
C GLY A 163 -12.35 -26.73 24.23
N ILE A 164 -11.40 -27.61 23.90
CA ILE A 164 -9.98 -27.41 24.24
C ILE A 164 -9.64 -25.96 23.92
N SER A 165 -9.17 -25.23 24.95
CA SER A 165 -9.00 -23.78 24.86
C SER A 165 -8.18 -23.43 23.61
N THR A 166 -8.82 -22.89 22.59
CA THR A 166 -8.21 -22.41 21.35
C THR A 166 -7.10 -21.41 21.65
N ASP A 167 -7.12 -20.77 22.83
CA ASP A 167 -6.14 -19.82 23.31
C ASP A 167 -4.73 -20.41 23.43
N VAL A 168 -4.62 -21.71 23.78
CA VAL A 168 -3.33 -22.39 23.82
C VAL A 168 -2.77 -22.60 22.41
N LEU A 169 -3.64 -23.04 21.50
CA LEU A 169 -3.26 -23.32 20.11
C LEU A 169 -2.91 -22.04 19.32
N ARG A 170 -3.57 -20.91 19.61
CA ARG A 170 -3.28 -19.63 18.98
C ARG A 170 -1.81 -19.23 19.06
N ARG A 171 -1.16 -19.56 20.17
CA ARG A 171 0.24 -19.20 20.47
C ARG A 171 1.26 -20.17 19.89
N LEU A 172 0.82 -21.30 19.33
CA LEU A 172 1.73 -22.27 18.75
C LEU A 172 2.47 -21.64 17.54
N PRO A 173 3.81 -21.55 17.56
CA PRO A 173 4.56 -21.06 16.44
C PRO A 173 4.50 -22.06 15.28
N VAL A 174 4.21 -21.58 14.08
CA VAL A 174 4.21 -22.38 12.84
C VAL A 174 4.99 -21.65 11.75
N GLN A 175 5.60 -22.41 10.84
CA GLN A 175 6.22 -21.85 9.66
C GLN A 175 5.23 -21.89 8.49
N HIS A 176 4.97 -20.72 7.92
CA HIS A 176 4.16 -20.57 6.70
C HIS A 176 4.70 -19.44 5.84
N ASP A 177 4.66 -19.61 4.52
CA ASP A 177 5.07 -18.63 3.50
C ASP A 177 6.39 -17.90 3.81
N GLY A 178 7.41 -18.65 4.25
CA GLY A 178 8.75 -18.09 4.44
C GLY A 178 9.01 -17.42 5.79
N ARG A 179 8.07 -17.43 6.74
CA ARG A 179 8.28 -16.90 8.08
C ARG A 179 7.68 -17.78 9.17
N ALA A 180 8.17 -17.62 10.38
CA ALA A 180 7.53 -18.18 11.57
C ALA A 180 6.49 -17.18 12.12
N MET A 181 5.31 -17.68 12.45
CA MET A 181 4.18 -16.88 12.91
C MET A 181 3.32 -17.66 13.93
N PRO A 182 2.45 -17.01 14.73
CA PRO A 182 1.49 -17.75 15.56
C PRO A 182 0.45 -18.48 14.69
N LEU A 183 -0.04 -19.62 15.17
CA LEU A 183 -1.14 -20.35 14.52
C LEU A 183 -2.38 -19.47 14.30
N ASP A 184 -2.64 -18.48 15.18
CA ASP A 184 -3.71 -17.48 14.98
C ASP A 184 -3.57 -16.73 13.65
N THR A 185 -2.35 -16.28 13.31
CA THR A 185 -2.11 -15.57 12.04
C THR A 185 -2.28 -16.50 10.85
N TYR A 186 -1.67 -17.69 10.90
CA TYR A 186 -1.84 -18.70 9.85
C TYR A 186 -3.32 -19.05 9.63
N ALA A 187 -4.06 -19.27 10.71
CA ALA A 187 -5.47 -19.63 10.62
C ALA A 187 -6.31 -18.53 9.95
N ARG A 188 -6.07 -17.26 10.28
CA ARG A 188 -6.74 -16.11 9.63
C ARG A 188 -6.43 -16.05 8.13
N GLU A 189 -5.18 -16.30 7.76
CA GLU A 189 -4.74 -16.31 6.37
C GLU A 189 -5.36 -17.49 5.61
N ALA A 190 -5.34 -18.69 6.17
CA ALA A 190 -5.93 -19.88 5.57
C ALA A 190 -7.44 -19.76 5.36
N VAL A 191 -8.19 -19.28 6.39
CA VAL A 191 -9.63 -19.04 6.27
C VAL A 191 -9.91 -18.04 5.16
N TRP A 192 -9.18 -16.91 5.12
CA TRP A 192 -9.37 -15.90 4.08
C TRP A 192 -9.02 -16.41 2.68
N THR A 193 -7.93 -17.14 2.54
CA THR A 193 -7.51 -17.72 1.26
C THR A 193 -8.55 -18.68 0.73
N ILE A 194 -9.03 -19.61 1.56
CA ILE A 194 -9.96 -20.66 1.15
C ILE A 194 -11.37 -20.09 0.93
N THR A 195 -11.90 -19.34 1.90
CA THR A 195 -13.30 -18.91 1.90
C THR A 195 -13.52 -17.50 1.32
N GLY A 196 -12.47 -16.70 1.18
CA GLY A 196 -12.57 -15.28 0.81
C GLY A 196 -13.18 -14.40 1.90
N SER A 197 -13.30 -14.89 3.13
CA SER A 197 -13.84 -14.18 4.30
C SER A 197 -12.84 -14.21 5.45
N TYR A 198 -12.78 -13.18 6.27
CA TYR A 198 -11.85 -13.12 7.42
C TYR A 198 -12.30 -13.97 8.62
N ALA A 199 -13.53 -14.42 8.61
CA ALA A 199 -14.09 -15.40 9.54
C ALA A 199 -15.14 -16.21 8.77
N TRP A 200 -15.21 -17.51 8.99
CA TRP A 200 -16.20 -18.36 8.37
C TRP A 200 -17.38 -18.55 9.32
N GLN A 201 -18.59 -18.23 8.85
CA GLN A 201 -19.84 -18.29 9.64
C GLN A 201 -19.79 -17.57 10.99
N GLY A 202 -18.89 -16.58 11.13
CA GLY A 202 -18.70 -15.83 12.38
C GLY A 202 -17.85 -16.54 13.42
N GLU A 203 -17.30 -17.70 13.11
CA GLU A 203 -16.43 -18.46 14.00
C GLU A 203 -15.02 -17.87 14.06
N ASP A 204 -14.34 -18.18 15.15
CA ASP A 204 -12.93 -17.84 15.32
C ASP A 204 -12.05 -18.59 14.30
N PRO A 205 -11.16 -17.90 13.55
CA PRO A 205 -10.35 -18.55 12.52
C PRO A 205 -9.47 -19.69 13.02
N THR A 206 -8.94 -19.60 14.26
CA THR A 206 -8.14 -20.68 14.85
C THR A 206 -9.00 -21.91 15.11
N ALA A 207 -10.23 -21.72 15.64
CA ALA A 207 -11.19 -22.80 15.83
C ALA A 207 -11.60 -23.43 14.49
N THR A 208 -11.89 -22.60 13.49
CA THR A 208 -12.27 -23.04 12.14
C THR A 208 -11.19 -23.93 11.50
N VAL A 209 -9.94 -23.46 11.46
CA VAL A 209 -8.84 -24.23 10.82
C VAL A 209 -8.51 -25.49 11.63
N THR A 210 -8.53 -25.43 12.94
CA THR A 210 -8.31 -26.64 13.77
C THR A 210 -9.45 -27.64 13.59
N GLY A 211 -10.70 -27.20 13.41
CA GLY A 211 -11.81 -28.03 13.04
C GLY A 211 -11.56 -28.77 11.72
N TRP A 212 -11.11 -28.07 10.69
CA TRP A 212 -10.77 -28.68 9.40
C TRP A 212 -9.61 -29.68 9.49
N LEU A 213 -8.61 -29.38 10.32
CA LEU A 213 -7.45 -30.26 10.56
C LEU A 213 -7.82 -31.55 11.29
N PHE A 214 -8.78 -31.47 12.23
CA PHE A 214 -9.13 -32.64 13.08
C PHE A 214 -10.21 -33.50 12.45
N ASP A 215 -11.07 -32.92 11.59
CA ASP A 215 -12.08 -33.65 10.80
C ASP A 215 -11.94 -33.34 9.29
N PRO A 216 -10.87 -33.85 8.64
CA PRO A 216 -10.65 -33.61 7.20
C PRO A 216 -11.79 -34.09 6.30
N PRO A 217 -12.47 -35.24 6.54
CA PRO A 217 -13.56 -35.67 5.68
C PRO A 217 -14.72 -34.69 5.67
N ALA A 218 -15.18 -34.25 6.85
CA ALA A 218 -16.25 -33.26 6.95
C ALA A 218 -15.86 -31.93 6.28
N ALA A 219 -14.61 -31.49 6.45
CA ALA A 219 -14.10 -30.27 5.82
C ALA A 219 -13.99 -30.40 4.28
N ALA A 220 -13.64 -31.56 3.75
CA ALA A 220 -13.53 -31.79 2.31
C ALA A 220 -14.90 -31.78 1.60
N ASP A 221 -15.96 -32.20 2.29
CA ASP A 221 -17.33 -32.23 1.75
C ASP A 221 -18.08 -30.91 1.94
N ALA A 222 -17.65 -30.07 2.88
CA ALA A 222 -18.28 -28.78 3.14
C ALA A 222 -17.98 -27.76 2.02
N PRO A 223 -18.93 -26.89 1.62
CA PRO A 223 -18.76 -25.90 0.57
C PRO A 223 -17.96 -24.69 1.08
N LEU A 224 -16.66 -24.89 1.32
CA LEU A 224 -15.75 -23.91 1.93
C LEU A 224 -14.99 -23.08 0.89
N VAL A 225 -14.68 -23.68 -0.27
CA VAL A 225 -13.75 -23.07 -1.22
C VAL A 225 -14.47 -22.06 -2.11
N LYS A 226 -14.06 -20.80 -2.05
CA LYS A 226 -14.62 -19.73 -2.87
C LYS A 226 -14.25 -19.91 -4.34
N ILE A 227 -15.22 -19.98 -5.24
CA ILE A 227 -15.01 -20.19 -6.68
C ILE A 227 -14.33 -18.97 -7.32
N GLY A 228 -14.73 -17.76 -6.98
CA GLY A 228 -14.17 -16.52 -7.53
C GLY A 228 -15.20 -15.71 -8.31
N SER A 229 -15.24 -15.84 -9.65
CA SER A 229 -16.19 -15.13 -10.51
C SER A 229 -17.37 -16.00 -10.94
N SER A 230 -18.46 -15.33 -11.36
CA SER A 230 -19.62 -15.98 -11.98
C SER A 230 -19.25 -16.70 -13.29
N ASP A 231 -18.32 -16.15 -14.03
CA ASP A 231 -17.87 -16.70 -15.32
C ASP A 231 -17.11 -18.01 -15.12
N LEU A 232 -16.23 -18.06 -14.10
CA LEU A 232 -15.58 -19.32 -13.71
C LEU A 232 -16.60 -20.33 -13.19
N ALA A 233 -17.55 -19.91 -12.34
CA ALA A 233 -18.60 -20.80 -11.84
C ALA A 233 -19.43 -21.38 -13.00
N GLY A 234 -19.77 -20.56 -14.00
CA GLY A 234 -20.45 -21.00 -15.23
C GLY A 234 -19.62 -22.01 -16.03
N ALA A 235 -18.32 -21.73 -16.23
CA ALA A 235 -17.40 -22.60 -16.95
C ALA A 235 -17.20 -23.96 -16.25
N LEU A 236 -17.32 -24.01 -14.92
CA LEU A 236 -17.22 -25.24 -14.11
C LEU A 236 -18.54 -26.02 -13.98
N GLY A 237 -19.66 -25.50 -14.52
CA GLY A 237 -20.98 -26.08 -14.33
C GLY A 237 -21.60 -25.84 -12.94
N LEU A 238 -21.11 -24.82 -12.21
CA LEU A 238 -21.49 -24.47 -10.84
C LEU A 238 -22.14 -23.08 -10.76
N SER A 239 -22.87 -22.66 -11.79
CA SER A 239 -23.34 -21.27 -12.01
C SER A 239 -24.13 -20.65 -10.85
N SER A 240 -24.73 -21.42 -9.97
CA SER A 240 -25.50 -20.94 -8.82
C SER A 240 -24.69 -20.91 -7.52
N MET A 241 -23.41 -21.32 -7.54
CA MET A 241 -22.60 -21.49 -6.35
C MET A 241 -21.53 -20.39 -6.25
N THR A 242 -21.38 -19.80 -5.08
CA THR A 242 -20.25 -18.92 -4.73
C THR A 242 -19.09 -19.69 -4.09
N HIS A 243 -19.42 -20.80 -3.42
CA HIS A 243 -18.49 -21.72 -2.77
C HIS A 243 -18.83 -23.15 -3.16
N ALA A 244 -17.83 -24.01 -3.24
CA ALA A 244 -17.98 -25.42 -3.51
C ALA A 244 -17.10 -26.26 -2.56
N SER A 245 -17.35 -27.56 -2.48
CA SER A 245 -16.53 -28.45 -1.67
C SER A 245 -15.21 -28.75 -2.36
N PHE A 246 -14.21 -29.20 -1.58
CA PHE A 246 -12.93 -29.60 -2.11
C PHE A 246 -13.10 -30.71 -3.17
N HIS A 247 -13.89 -31.73 -2.88
CA HIS A 247 -14.11 -32.86 -3.80
C HIS A 247 -14.79 -32.42 -5.11
N GLN A 248 -15.80 -31.54 -5.05
CA GLN A 248 -16.45 -31.02 -6.26
C GLN A 248 -15.50 -30.28 -7.20
N LEU A 249 -14.50 -29.61 -6.64
CA LEU A 249 -13.54 -28.83 -7.43
C LEU A 249 -12.32 -29.66 -7.84
N ALA A 250 -11.78 -30.48 -6.96
CA ALA A 250 -10.58 -31.28 -7.23
C ALA A 250 -10.83 -32.33 -8.34
N ASP A 251 -12.04 -32.85 -8.42
CA ASP A 251 -12.43 -33.83 -9.44
C ASP A 251 -12.98 -33.19 -10.73
N ASN A 252 -13.11 -31.86 -10.77
CA ASN A 252 -13.68 -31.17 -11.92
C ASN A 252 -12.72 -31.18 -13.14
N PRO A 253 -13.07 -31.86 -14.25
CA PRO A 253 -12.18 -31.98 -15.41
C PRO A 253 -11.96 -30.63 -16.11
N ARG A 254 -12.97 -29.76 -16.07
CA ARG A 254 -12.87 -28.43 -16.69
C ARG A 254 -11.92 -27.52 -15.94
N LEU A 255 -11.86 -27.60 -14.60
CA LEU A 255 -10.88 -26.84 -13.82
C LEU A 255 -9.46 -27.30 -14.17
N ARG A 256 -9.22 -28.61 -14.26
CA ARG A 256 -7.88 -29.13 -14.66
C ARG A 256 -7.45 -28.62 -16.04
N GLN A 257 -8.38 -28.55 -16.99
CA GLN A 257 -8.09 -28.00 -18.32
C GLN A 257 -7.74 -26.52 -18.23
N LEU A 258 -8.57 -25.70 -17.54
CA LEU A 258 -8.33 -24.26 -17.41
C LEU A 258 -7.00 -23.93 -16.70
N THR A 259 -6.63 -24.70 -15.69
CA THR A 259 -5.32 -24.53 -15.01
C THR A 259 -4.14 -24.93 -15.89
N GLN A 260 -4.28 -25.96 -16.73
CA GLN A 260 -3.28 -26.31 -17.74
C GLN A 260 -3.12 -25.22 -18.79
N ASP A 261 -4.23 -24.69 -19.31
CA ASP A 261 -4.23 -23.59 -20.28
C ASP A 261 -3.58 -22.32 -19.68
N ALA A 262 -3.87 -22.02 -18.40
CA ALA A 262 -3.25 -20.90 -17.68
C ALA A 262 -1.72 -21.09 -17.54
N ARG A 263 -1.26 -22.29 -17.22
CA ARG A 263 0.17 -22.61 -17.14
C ARG A 263 0.87 -22.51 -18.50
N HIS A 264 0.22 -22.97 -19.57
CA HIS A 264 0.75 -22.85 -20.93
C HIS A 264 0.90 -21.37 -21.35
N GLN A 265 -0.11 -20.55 -21.11
CA GLN A 265 0.00 -19.11 -21.34
C GLN A 265 1.11 -18.45 -20.52
N ALA A 266 1.32 -18.91 -19.27
CA ALA A 266 2.41 -18.43 -18.44
C ALA A 266 3.79 -18.75 -19.03
N GLN A 267 3.97 -19.96 -19.59
CA GLN A 267 5.22 -20.35 -20.25
C GLN A 267 5.48 -19.54 -21.52
N GLU A 268 4.42 -19.17 -22.25
CA GLU A 268 4.50 -18.31 -23.43
C GLU A 268 4.61 -16.81 -23.09
N GLN A 269 4.71 -16.46 -21.81
CA GLN A 269 4.74 -15.07 -21.31
C GLN A 269 3.51 -14.22 -21.74
N ARG A 270 2.40 -14.87 -22.04
CA ARG A 270 1.13 -14.19 -22.38
C ARG A 270 0.38 -13.78 -21.10
N PRO A 271 -0.27 -12.61 -21.09
CA PRO A 271 -1.08 -12.19 -19.95
C PRO A 271 -2.27 -13.13 -19.77
N ARG A 272 -2.46 -13.61 -18.54
CA ARG A 272 -3.65 -14.40 -18.15
C ARG A 272 -4.73 -13.46 -17.68
N GLN A 273 -5.91 -13.55 -18.28
CA GLN A 273 -7.05 -12.67 -17.98
C GLN A 273 -8.34 -13.49 -17.85
N GLY A 274 -9.34 -12.93 -17.19
CA GLY A 274 -10.68 -13.51 -17.04
C GLY A 274 -10.65 -14.88 -16.37
N VAL A 275 -11.37 -15.83 -16.96
CA VAL A 275 -11.57 -17.19 -16.40
C VAL A 275 -10.27 -17.93 -16.11
N LEU A 276 -9.21 -17.75 -16.91
CA LEU A 276 -7.93 -18.41 -16.68
C LEU A 276 -7.21 -17.89 -15.43
N GLN A 277 -7.24 -16.60 -15.21
CA GLN A 277 -6.69 -16.00 -14.00
C GLN A 277 -7.46 -16.44 -12.75
N ASP A 278 -8.78 -16.50 -12.84
CA ASP A 278 -9.62 -16.94 -11.72
C ASP A 278 -9.44 -18.44 -11.44
N ALA A 279 -9.22 -19.25 -12.48
CA ALA A 279 -8.89 -20.67 -12.33
C ALA A 279 -7.55 -20.88 -11.60
N GLU A 280 -6.53 -20.08 -11.90
CA GLU A 280 -5.24 -20.11 -11.19
C GLU A 280 -5.40 -19.72 -9.70
N LYS A 281 -6.20 -18.69 -9.40
CA LYS A 281 -6.52 -18.31 -8.01
C LYS A 281 -7.29 -19.43 -7.29
N LEU A 282 -8.22 -20.08 -7.98
CA LEU A 282 -8.96 -21.21 -7.43
C LEU A 282 -8.05 -22.41 -7.17
N GLU A 283 -7.12 -22.70 -8.07
CA GLU A 283 -6.12 -23.74 -7.85
C GLU A 283 -5.28 -23.48 -6.60
N ALA A 284 -4.81 -22.24 -6.40
CA ALA A 284 -4.08 -21.85 -5.19
C ALA A 284 -4.90 -22.08 -3.90
N ARG A 285 -6.21 -21.77 -3.92
CA ARG A 285 -7.12 -22.06 -2.80
C ARG A 285 -7.25 -23.55 -2.53
N LEU A 286 -7.37 -24.35 -3.59
CA LEU A 286 -7.44 -25.82 -3.48
C LEU A 286 -6.14 -26.39 -2.91
N MET A 287 -4.97 -25.88 -3.32
CA MET A 287 -3.69 -26.31 -2.78
C MET A 287 -3.59 -25.99 -1.27
N THR A 288 -4.00 -24.81 -0.86
CA THR A 288 -4.06 -24.44 0.57
C THR A 288 -5.01 -25.37 1.33
N MET A 289 -6.20 -25.63 0.80
CA MET A 289 -7.15 -26.55 1.42
C MET A 289 -6.60 -27.98 1.49
N GLN A 290 -5.97 -28.45 0.44
CA GLN A 290 -5.32 -29.77 0.40
C GLN A 290 -4.23 -29.92 1.48
N GLU A 291 -3.38 -28.91 1.69
CA GLU A 291 -2.38 -28.94 2.77
C GLU A 291 -3.05 -29.03 4.16
N VAL A 292 -4.21 -28.38 4.35
CA VAL A 292 -4.99 -28.48 5.59
C VAL A 292 -5.56 -29.90 5.75
N LEU A 293 -6.21 -30.43 4.73
CA LEU A 293 -6.81 -31.78 4.74
C LEU A 293 -5.78 -32.88 4.96
N GLN A 294 -4.59 -32.74 4.38
CA GLN A 294 -3.46 -33.67 4.56
C GLN A 294 -2.72 -33.45 5.88
N ARG A 295 -3.13 -32.46 6.70
CA ARG A 295 -2.49 -32.07 7.95
C ARG A 295 -1.04 -31.62 7.80
N GLU A 296 -0.67 -31.19 6.61
CA GLU A 296 0.70 -30.72 6.30
C GLU A 296 0.90 -29.21 6.50
N SER A 297 -0.19 -28.48 6.69
CA SER A 297 -0.16 -27.02 6.79
C SER A 297 0.40 -26.50 8.11
N VAL A 298 0.25 -27.25 9.21
CA VAL A 298 0.73 -26.84 10.55
C VAL A 298 2.10 -27.46 10.81
N ARG A 299 3.15 -26.64 10.66
CA ARG A 299 4.56 -27.01 10.79
C ARG A 299 5.20 -26.29 11.97
N PRO A 300 5.10 -26.84 13.19
CA PRO A 300 5.61 -26.19 14.38
C PRO A 300 7.03 -26.62 14.78
N LEU A 301 7.67 -27.60 14.09
CA LEU A 301 8.93 -28.20 14.49
C LEU A 301 10.09 -27.67 13.63
N PRO A 302 10.92 -26.73 14.13
CA PRO A 302 12.13 -26.27 13.45
C PRO A 302 13.12 -27.41 13.22
N VAL A 303 13.85 -27.37 12.12
CA VAL A 303 14.92 -28.34 11.83
C VAL A 303 16.21 -27.87 12.50
N PRO A 304 16.77 -28.66 13.44
CA PRO A 304 18.01 -28.28 14.14
C PRO A 304 19.16 -28.03 13.16
N GLY A 305 19.89 -26.94 13.39
CA GLY A 305 21.08 -26.61 12.59
C GLY A 305 20.80 -26.02 11.19
N ASN A 306 19.55 -25.98 10.73
CA ASN A 306 19.20 -25.37 9.44
C ASN A 306 18.00 -24.40 9.55
N PRO A 307 18.25 -23.12 9.80
CA PRO A 307 17.18 -22.12 9.95
C PRO A 307 16.42 -21.83 8.65
N LYS A 308 16.98 -22.20 7.48
CA LYS A 308 16.32 -22.04 6.19
C LYS A 308 15.47 -23.27 5.78
N ALA A 309 15.55 -24.37 6.53
CA ALA A 309 14.77 -25.56 6.20
C ALA A 309 13.27 -25.38 6.42
N ARG A 310 12.49 -26.14 5.68
CA ARG A 310 11.05 -26.27 5.92
C ARG A 310 10.85 -27.01 7.24
N TRP A 311 10.09 -26.41 8.17
CA TRP A 311 9.79 -27.01 9.46
C TRP A 311 8.98 -28.30 9.29
N ALA A 312 9.18 -29.24 10.19
CA ALA A 312 8.51 -30.51 10.15
C ALA A 312 7.10 -30.46 10.75
N VAL A 313 6.27 -31.36 10.27
CA VAL A 313 4.94 -31.64 10.83
C VAL A 313 5.12 -32.65 11.97
N PRO A 314 4.38 -32.55 13.09
CA PRO A 314 4.38 -33.57 14.13
C PRO A 314 3.94 -34.94 13.59
N SER A 315 4.44 -36.03 14.15
CA SER A 315 4.06 -37.40 13.77
C SER A 315 2.55 -37.67 13.94
N ALA A 316 1.90 -36.98 14.87
CA ALA A 316 0.46 -36.98 15.04
C ALA A 316 -0.05 -35.54 15.13
N VAL A 317 -0.99 -35.17 14.25
CA VAL A 317 -1.65 -33.85 14.27
C VAL A 317 -3.03 -34.03 14.87
N THR A 318 -3.10 -34.02 16.21
CA THR A 318 -4.32 -34.04 16.99
C THR A 318 -4.41 -32.83 17.91
N ALA A 319 -5.59 -32.57 18.44
CA ALA A 319 -5.78 -31.45 19.38
C ALA A 319 -4.86 -31.57 20.61
N GLU A 320 -4.71 -32.79 21.15
CA GLU A 320 -3.88 -33.09 22.32
C GLU A 320 -2.40 -32.90 21.99
N SER A 321 -1.91 -33.41 20.84
CA SER A 321 -0.50 -33.34 20.46
C SER A 321 -0.06 -31.88 20.23
N LEU A 322 -0.87 -31.10 19.51
CA LEU A 322 -0.59 -29.68 19.28
C LEU A 322 -0.67 -28.86 20.59
N ALA A 323 -1.65 -29.17 21.48
CA ALA A 323 -1.74 -28.51 22.77
C ALA A 323 -0.58 -28.89 23.72
N ALA A 324 -0.14 -30.14 23.68
CA ALA A 324 1.05 -30.58 24.43
C ALA A 324 2.31 -29.86 23.95
N LEU A 325 2.46 -29.73 22.61
CA LEU A 325 3.58 -29.01 22.02
C LEU A 325 3.56 -27.52 22.39
N ALA A 326 2.38 -26.88 22.36
CA ALA A 326 2.22 -25.47 22.70
C ALA A 326 2.48 -25.16 24.18
N ARG A 327 2.23 -26.12 25.08
CA ARG A 327 2.51 -26.02 26.53
C ARG A 327 3.91 -26.52 26.92
N GLY A 328 4.54 -27.29 26.04
CA GLY A 328 5.84 -27.91 26.29
C GLY A 328 7.00 -26.92 26.26
N PRO A 329 8.23 -27.45 26.47
CA PRO A 329 9.41 -26.61 26.37
C PRO A 329 9.55 -26.01 24.98
N ARG A 330 10.00 -24.76 24.95
CA ARG A 330 10.21 -24.01 23.72
C ARG A 330 11.25 -24.67 22.82
N GLN A 331 10.91 -24.84 21.54
CA GLN A 331 11.83 -25.40 20.56
C GLN A 331 12.88 -24.34 20.13
N PRO A 332 14.15 -24.73 19.97
CA PRO A 332 15.15 -23.87 19.36
C PRO A 332 14.70 -23.45 17.94
N GLY A 333 14.78 -22.18 17.62
CA GLY A 333 14.31 -21.63 16.34
C GLY A 333 12.88 -21.04 16.36
N TRP A 334 12.12 -21.22 17.45
CA TRP A 334 10.85 -20.52 17.60
C TRP A 334 11.04 -19.02 17.85
N PRO A 335 10.15 -18.15 17.33
CA PRO A 335 10.10 -16.72 17.68
C PRO A 335 9.93 -16.54 19.20
N SER A 336 10.39 -15.41 19.75
CA SER A 336 10.21 -15.14 21.19
C SER A 336 8.73 -15.10 21.58
N PRO A 337 8.38 -15.42 22.84
CA PRO A 337 7.00 -15.29 23.31
C PRO A 337 6.43 -13.89 23.09
N GLU A 338 7.25 -12.86 23.27
CA GLU A 338 6.87 -11.46 23.06
C GLU A 338 6.58 -11.15 21.60
N GLN A 339 7.27 -11.79 20.64
CA GLN A 339 6.97 -11.65 19.20
C GLN A 339 5.63 -12.29 18.89
N ILE A 340 5.36 -13.50 19.40
CA ILE A 340 4.09 -14.22 19.21
C ILE A 340 2.93 -13.43 19.83
N ASP A 341 3.05 -13.00 21.08
CA ASP A 341 2.00 -12.26 21.79
C ASP A 341 1.72 -10.90 21.14
N ARG A 342 2.74 -10.24 20.62
CA ARG A 342 2.64 -8.97 19.89
C ARG A 342 1.82 -9.14 18.60
N GLU A 343 2.08 -10.20 17.85
CA GLU A 343 1.35 -10.46 16.59
C GLU A 343 -0.11 -10.85 16.87
N ILE A 344 -0.36 -11.65 17.90
CA ILE A 344 -1.73 -11.97 18.35
C ILE A 344 -2.47 -10.71 18.82
N LEU A 345 -1.81 -9.85 19.59
CA LEU A 345 -2.40 -8.57 20.02
C LEU A 345 -2.77 -7.70 18.84
N TYR A 346 -1.89 -7.59 17.82
CA TYR A 346 -2.18 -6.88 16.57
C TYR A 346 -3.44 -7.43 15.88
N ASN A 347 -3.55 -8.76 15.77
CA ASN A 347 -4.69 -9.42 15.14
C ASN A 347 -6.00 -9.20 15.92
N GLN A 348 -5.96 -9.23 17.25
CA GLN A 348 -7.12 -9.06 18.13
C GLN A 348 -7.62 -7.61 18.16
N VAL A 349 -6.70 -6.65 18.30
CA VAL A 349 -7.05 -5.21 18.37
C VAL A 349 -7.59 -4.71 17.04
N ASN A 350 -7.12 -5.26 15.93
CA ASN A 350 -7.43 -4.79 14.58
C ASN A 350 -7.31 -3.27 14.46
N PRO A 351 -6.07 -2.72 14.52
CA PRO A 351 -5.84 -1.28 14.64
C PRO A 351 -6.40 -0.48 13.48
N VAL A 352 -6.51 -1.09 12.30
CA VAL A 352 -7.10 -0.44 11.11
C VAL A 352 -8.57 -0.14 11.36
N ARG A 353 -9.33 -1.14 11.83
CA ARG A 353 -10.75 -0.98 12.17
C ARG A 353 -10.96 0.04 13.27
N LEU A 354 -10.21 -0.05 14.34
CA LEU A 354 -10.34 0.87 15.46
C LEU A 354 -9.98 2.31 15.05
N SER A 355 -8.97 2.48 14.19
CA SER A 355 -8.58 3.80 13.70
C SER A 355 -9.70 4.51 12.96
N TRP A 356 -10.35 3.86 11.96
CA TRP A 356 -11.39 4.56 11.21
C TRP A 356 -12.66 4.81 12.04
N ILE A 357 -12.97 3.96 13.03
CA ILE A 357 -14.09 4.21 13.97
C ILE A 357 -13.79 5.47 14.79
N ILE A 358 -12.59 5.61 15.35
CA ILE A 358 -12.16 6.81 16.09
C ILE A 358 -12.20 8.04 15.18
N LEU A 359 -11.75 7.92 13.93
CA LEU A 359 -11.76 9.01 12.95
C LEU A 359 -13.18 9.41 12.53
N LEU A 360 -14.14 8.48 12.48
CA LEU A 360 -15.57 8.83 12.28
C LEU A 360 -16.14 9.64 13.44
N VAL A 361 -15.72 9.37 14.68
CA VAL A 361 -16.09 10.23 15.83
C VAL A 361 -15.50 11.63 15.66
N SER A 362 -14.23 11.73 15.26
CA SER A 362 -13.60 13.02 14.93
C SER A 362 -14.37 13.77 13.84
N LEU A 363 -14.78 13.07 12.78
CA LEU A 363 -15.59 13.62 11.69
C LEU A 363 -16.94 14.14 12.21
N GLY A 364 -17.66 13.34 12.98
CA GLY A 364 -18.96 13.73 13.55
C GLY A 364 -18.86 14.98 14.43
N LEU A 365 -17.85 15.04 15.31
CA LEU A 365 -17.58 16.21 16.15
C LEU A 365 -17.20 17.45 15.32
N SER A 366 -16.40 17.27 14.27
CA SER A 366 -16.02 18.35 13.35
C SER A 366 -17.22 18.92 12.60
N VAL A 367 -18.13 18.07 12.12
CA VAL A 367 -19.37 18.48 11.46
C VAL A 367 -20.29 19.23 12.45
N LEU A 368 -20.48 18.70 13.65
CA LEU A 368 -21.27 19.33 14.70
C LEU A 368 -20.69 20.68 15.13
N GLY A 369 -19.36 20.83 15.16
CA GLY A 369 -18.64 22.06 15.49
C GLY A 369 -18.60 23.08 14.36
N TRP A 370 -18.91 22.69 13.11
CA TRP A 370 -18.70 23.54 11.93
C TRP A 370 -19.40 24.90 12.00
N GLY A 371 -20.67 24.93 12.41
CA GLY A 371 -21.49 26.14 12.51
C GLY A 371 -21.54 26.77 13.89
N ARG A 372 -20.88 26.18 14.90
CA ARG A 372 -20.97 26.64 16.30
C ARG A 372 -19.80 27.55 16.67
N PRO A 373 -20.04 28.65 17.40
CA PRO A 373 -18.96 29.47 17.94
C PRO A 373 -18.37 28.77 19.18
N GLY A 374 -17.02 28.71 19.24
CA GLY A 374 -16.27 28.20 20.39
C GLY A 374 -15.37 27.03 20.05
N PRO A 375 -14.24 26.86 20.75
CA PRO A 375 -13.22 25.89 20.42
C PRO A 375 -13.45 24.49 21.02
N GLY A 376 -14.52 24.25 21.79
CA GLY A 376 -14.70 23.01 22.55
C GLY A 376 -14.82 21.79 21.67
N LEU A 377 -15.79 21.76 20.75
CA LEU A 377 -16.00 20.64 19.84
C LEU A 377 -14.82 20.46 18.88
N ASP A 378 -14.22 21.55 18.41
CA ASP A 378 -13.07 21.49 17.50
C ASP A 378 -11.85 20.87 18.18
N ARG A 379 -11.61 21.17 19.47
CA ARG A 379 -10.54 20.56 20.26
C ARG A 379 -10.79 19.07 20.52
N CYS A 380 -12.04 18.71 20.85
CA CYS A 380 -12.42 17.30 20.99
C CYS A 380 -12.24 16.54 19.67
N ALA A 381 -12.70 17.09 18.54
CA ALA A 381 -12.51 16.53 17.23
C ALA A 381 -11.02 16.29 16.90
N PHE A 382 -10.17 17.29 17.20
CA PHE A 382 -8.73 17.16 17.03
C PHE A 382 -8.13 16.10 17.96
N GLY A 383 -8.61 16.00 19.21
CA GLY A 383 -8.20 14.92 20.13
C GLY A 383 -8.49 13.53 19.58
N PHE A 384 -9.70 13.31 19.01
CA PHE A 384 -10.05 12.07 18.34
C PHE A 384 -9.24 11.86 17.05
N LEU A 385 -8.92 12.90 16.29
CA LEU A 385 -8.01 12.79 15.14
C LEU A 385 -6.63 12.28 15.55
N ILE A 386 -6.05 12.84 16.62
CA ILE A 386 -4.78 12.38 17.20
C ILE A 386 -4.90 10.93 17.68
N GLY A 387 -6.00 10.57 18.34
CA GLY A 387 -6.25 9.21 18.80
C GLY A 387 -6.28 8.20 17.66
N GLY A 388 -7.01 8.50 16.57
CA GLY A 388 -7.05 7.69 15.36
C GLY A 388 -5.69 7.59 14.67
N PHE A 389 -4.97 8.71 14.55
CA PHE A 389 -3.61 8.75 14.02
C PHE A 389 -2.63 7.95 14.89
N GLY A 390 -2.72 8.06 16.21
CA GLY A 390 -1.91 7.29 17.15
C GLY A 390 -2.16 5.79 17.04
N MET A 391 -3.43 5.36 16.96
CA MET A 391 -3.80 3.95 16.76
C MET A 391 -3.27 3.40 15.44
N MET A 392 -3.37 4.18 14.37
CA MET A 392 -2.83 3.82 13.05
C MET A 392 -1.30 3.74 13.07
N SER A 393 -0.61 4.68 13.72
CA SER A 393 0.85 4.67 13.87
C SER A 393 1.31 3.46 14.69
N TRP A 394 0.58 3.11 15.75
CA TRP A 394 0.82 1.89 16.52
C TRP A 394 0.65 0.64 15.64
N GLY A 395 -0.43 0.57 14.84
CA GLY A 395 -0.68 -0.55 13.93
C GLY A 395 0.43 -0.73 12.88
N ILE A 396 0.91 0.35 12.27
CA ILE A 396 2.05 0.34 11.35
C ILE A 396 3.32 -0.14 12.05
N GLY A 397 3.60 0.37 13.26
CA GLY A 397 4.74 -0.04 14.08
C GLY A 397 4.72 -1.52 14.46
N MET A 398 3.55 -2.04 14.89
CA MET A 398 3.37 -3.46 15.20
C MET A 398 3.59 -4.35 13.97
N ARG A 399 3.09 -3.91 12.81
CA ARG A 399 3.28 -4.62 11.55
C ARG A 399 4.74 -4.62 11.10
N TRP A 400 5.45 -3.50 11.30
CA TRP A 400 6.89 -3.40 11.06
C TRP A 400 7.67 -4.42 11.92
N LEU A 401 7.37 -4.46 13.20
CA LEU A 401 8.02 -5.39 14.15
C LEU A 401 7.68 -6.87 13.87
N ALA A 402 6.48 -7.17 13.36
CA ALA A 402 6.09 -8.53 13.00
C ALA A 402 6.72 -9.00 11.67
N GLY A 403 6.86 -8.10 10.71
CA GLY A 403 7.42 -8.39 9.38
C GLY A 403 8.93 -8.19 9.27
N ASP A 404 9.59 -7.66 10.31
CA ASP A 404 11.01 -7.24 10.33
C ASP A 404 11.39 -6.34 9.14
N ARG A 405 10.42 -5.58 8.64
CA ARG A 405 10.58 -4.64 7.53
C ARG A 405 9.53 -3.54 7.58
N ILE A 406 9.83 -2.41 6.93
CA ILE A 406 8.82 -1.37 6.75
C ILE A 406 7.61 -1.95 5.99
N PRO A 407 6.37 -1.74 6.45
CA PRO A 407 5.17 -2.25 5.80
C PRO A 407 4.77 -1.36 4.62
N ALA A 408 5.50 -1.47 3.50
CA ALA A 408 5.34 -0.65 2.30
C ALA A 408 5.45 -1.47 0.99
N ALA A 409 5.22 -2.80 1.06
CA ALA A 409 5.52 -3.72 -0.04
C ALA A 409 4.30 -4.14 -0.87
N ASN A 410 3.09 -3.88 -0.41
CA ASN A 410 1.86 -4.22 -1.12
C ASN A 410 0.82 -3.08 -1.06
N MET A 411 -0.31 -3.27 -1.76
CA MET A 411 -1.34 -2.24 -1.84
C MET A 411 -1.99 -1.94 -0.48
N TYR A 412 -2.24 -2.95 0.35
CA TYR A 412 -2.78 -2.75 1.70
C TYR A 412 -1.84 -1.85 2.54
N GLU A 413 -0.56 -2.17 2.54
CA GLU A 413 0.47 -1.42 3.28
C GLU A 413 0.61 0.03 2.75
N SER A 414 0.53 0.24 1.43
CA SER A 414 0.57 1.58 0.85
C SER A 414 -0.66 2.42 1.21
N MET A 415 -1.86 1.81 1.32
CA MET A 415 -3.06 2.49 1.80
C MET A 415 -2.95 2.88 3.28
N LEU A 416 -2.28 2.07 4.12
CA LEU A 416 -1.97 2.46 5.51
C LEU A 416 -1.10 3.72 5.54
N PHE A 417 -0.05 3.80 4.71
CA PHE A 417 0.80 4.99 4.63
C PHE A 417 0.07 6.21 4.04
N LEU A 418 -0.86 5.99 3.11
CA LEU A 418 -1.71 7.07 2.59
C LEU A 418 -2.55 7.69 3.72
N ALA A 419 -3.25 6.87 4.50
CA ALA A 419 -4.03 7.35 5.63
C ALA A 419 -3.15 7.96 6.74
N TRP A 420 -1.99 7.37 7.00
CA TRP A 420 -1.01 7.89 7.95
C TRP A 420 -0.49 9.26 7.54
N GLY A 421 -0.19 9.44 6.25
CA GLY A 421 0.24 10.73 5.70
C GLY A 421 -0.81 11.83 5.87
N VAL A 422 -2.10 11.50 5.72
CA VAL A 422 -3.21 12.42 6.02
C VAL A 422 -3.17 12.86 7.49
N GLY A 423 -3.07 11.91 8.43
CA GLY A 423 -3.01 12.19 9.86
C GLY A 423 -1.78 13.00 10.24
N PHE A 424 -0.61 12.60 9.75
CA PHE A 424 0.67 13.29 9.98
C PHE A 424 0.62 14.75 9.53
N PHE A 425 0.20 14.99 8.28
CA PHE A 425 0.10 16.34 7.74
C PHE A 425 -0.95 17.18 8.46
N ALA A 426 -2.09 16.58 8.83
CA ALA A 426 -3.15 17.27 9.53
C ALA A 426 -2.73 17.75 10.92
N VAL A 427 -1.99 16.93 11.67
CA VAL A 427 -1.46 17.29 12.99
C VAL A 427 -0.50 18.48 12.86
N LEU A 428 0.41 18.44 11.88
CA LEU A 428 1.32 19.56 11.60
C LEU A 428 0.57 20.82 11.16
N ALA A 429 -0.35 20.70 10.21
CA ALA A 429 -1.10 21.82 9.67
C ALA A 429 -2.02 22.46 10.74
N TYR A 430 -2.68 21.65 11.58
CA TYR A 430 -3.49 22.18 12.65
C TYR A 430 -2.64 22.86 13.73
N GLY A 431 -1.49 22.31 14.09
CA GLY A 431 -0.54 22.93 15.02
C GLY A 431 -0.05 24.29 14.55
N LEU A 432 0.08 24.50 13.23
CA LEU A 432 0.52 25.76 12.65
C LEU A 432 -0.63 26.76 12.43
N LEU A 433 -1.78 26.29 11.96
CA LEU A 433 -2.86 27.13 11.44
C LEU A 433 -4.05 27.25 12.40
N HIS A 434 -4.20 26.35 13.37
CA HIS A 434 -5.34 26.24 14.30
C HIS A 434 -6.71 26.31 13.58
N ASN A 435 -6.78 25.76 12.37
CA ASN A 435 -7.94 25.86 11.50
C ASN A 435 -8.79 24.57 11.57
N LYS A 436 -10.03 24.69 12.02
CA LYS A 436 -10.98 23.57 12.13
C LYS A 436 -11.27 22.88 10.79
N THR A 437 -11.15 23.59 9.66
CA THR A 437 -11.30 22.99 8.33
C THR A 437 -10.24 21.89 8.08
N VAL A 438 -9.04 22.04 8.63
CA VAL A 438 -7.98 21.03 8.53
C VAL A 438 -8.40 19.72 9.20
N VAL A 439 -8.99 19.81 10.42
CA VAL A 439 -9.44 18.65 11.17
C VAL A 439 -10.58 17.93 10.44
N LEU A 440 -11.60 18.69 10.00
CA LEU A 440 -12.72 18.13 9.24
C LEU A 440 -12.25 17.42 7.98
N ASN A 441 -11.42 18.09 7.18
CA ASN A 441 -10.87 17.56 5.95
C ASN A 441 -10.06 16.27 6.17
N ALA A 442 -9.17 16.30 7.15
CA ALA A 442 -8.35 15.13 7.50
C ALA A 442 -9.19 13.96 8.03
N ALA A 443 -10.19 14.24 8.87
CA ALA A 443 -11.09 13.21 9.38
C ALA A 443 -11.89 12.54 8.25
N ILE A 444 -12.37 13.30 7.26
CA ILE A 444 -13.03 12.74 6.06
C ILE A 444 -12.07 11.79 5.32
N MET A 445 -10.89 12.29 4.96
CA MET A 445 -9.98 11.55 4.09
C MET A 445 -9.35 10.34 4.79
N ALA A 446 -8.89 10.50 6.04
CA ALA A 446 -8.29 9.41 6.80
C ALA A 446 -9.33 8.32 7.14
N ALA A 447 -10.55 8.69 7.58
CA ALA A 447 -11.61 7.73 7.85
C ALA A 447 -12.00 6.96 6.59
N LEU A 448 -12.17 7.65 5.46
CA LEU A 448 -12.49 7.01 4.17
C LEU A 448 -11.38 6.03 3.75
N THR A 449 -10.13 6.46 3.76
CA THR A 449 -9.00 5.62 3.34
C THR A 449 -8.87 4.39 4.23
N MET A 450 -8.95 4.56 5.57
CA MET A 450 -8.85 3.44 6.50
C MET A 450 -10.07 2.50 6.43
N ALA A 451 -11.27 3.04 6.23
CA ALA A 451 -12.46 2.22 6.02
C ALA A 451 -12.35 1.39 4.73
N LEU A 452 -11.88 1.99 3.63
CA LEU A 452 -11.62 1.26 2.39
C LEU A 452 -10.54 0.19 2.60
N THR A 453 -9.48 0.48 3.34
CA THR A 453 -8.40 -0.48 3.66
C THR A 453 -8.92 -1.69 4.46
N ASP A 454 -9.88 -1.49 5.38
CA ASP A 454 -10.46 -2.58 6.20
C ASP A 454 -11.57 -3.36 5.47
N LEU A 455 -12.40 -2.67 4.67
CA LEU A 455 -13.63 -3.24 4.12
C LEU A 455 -13.45 -3.85 2.71
N LEU A 456 -12.48 -3.35 1.93
CA LEU A 456 -12.20 -3.95 0.63
C LEU A 456 -11.55 -5.33 0.79
N PRO A 457 -11.79 -6.26 -0.13
CA PRO A 457 -11.20 -7.60 -0.11
C PRO A 457 -9.73 -7.57 -0.58
N ILE A 458 -8.91 -6.79 0.13
CA ILE A 458 -7.47 -6.63 -0.12
C ILE A 458 -6.71 -7.53 0.84
N ASP A 459 -5.69 -8.20 0.34
CA ASP A 459 -4.80 -9.03 1.15
C ASP A 459 -4.08 -8.18 2.21
N ARG A 460 -4.41 -8.43 3.48
CA ARG A 460 -3.87 -7.72 4.64
C ARG A 460 -2.76 -8.46 5.37
N PHE A 461 -2.39 -9.65 4.91
CA PHE A 461 -1.39 -10.47 5.59
C PHE A 461 0.02 -9.97 5.33
N ILE A 462 0.97 -10.43 6.15
CA ILE A 462 2.37 -10.04 6.07
C ILE A 462 3.11 -11.13 5.30
N HIS A 463 3.36 -10.87 4.01
CA HIS A 463 4.13 -11.77 3.15
C HIS A 463 5.59 -11.35 3.05
N PRO A 464 6.50 -12.29 2.73
CA PRO A 464 7.84 -11.96 2.30
C PRO A 464 7.83 -11.06 1.07
N ILE A 465 8.77 -10.12 1.00
CA ILE A 465 8.84 -9.16 -0.11
C ILE A 465 9.63 -9.72 -1.30
N ALA A 466 9.44 -9.13 -2.47
CA ALA A 466 10.26 -9.46 -3.62
C ALA A 466 11.73 -9.09 -3.35
N PRO A 467 12.72 -9.87 -3.85
CA PRO A 467 14.14 -9.60 -3.62
C PRO A 467 14.57 -8.18 -4.01
N VAL A 468 13.97 -7.60 -5.05
CA VAL A 468 14.25 -6.24 -5.50
C VAL A 468 13.89 -5.16 -4.47
N LEU A 469 12.97 -5.44 -3.57
CA LEU A 469 12.55 -4.53 -2.48
C LEU A 469 13.36 -4.77 -1.20
N ALA A 470 14.05 -5.91 -1.08
CA ALA A 470 14.81 -6.30 0.10
C ALA A 470 16.20 -5.65 0.10
N GLY A 471 16.78 -5.46 1.31
CA GLY A 471 18.17 -5.03 1.47
C GLY A 471 18.46 -3.60 1.01
N THR A 472 17.46 -2.76 0.82
CA THR A 472 17.64 -1.37 0.40
C THR A 472 16.95 -0.38 1.35
N PRO A 473 17.58 0.75 1.71
CA PRO A 473 16.94 1.80 2.50
C PRO A 473 15.87 2.57 1.71
N TRP A 474 15.91 2.49 0.38
CA TRP A 474 15.01 3.27 -0.49
C TRP A 474 13.54 2.94 -0.30
N LEU A 475 13.19 1.69 0.04
CA LEU A 475 11.83 1.31 0.36
C LEU A 475 11.27 2.14 1.53
N ALA A 476 12.10 2.39 2.55
CA ALA A 476 11.73 3.16 3.74
C ALA A 476 11.74 4.67 3.52
N ILE A 477 12.36 5.16 2.44
CA ILE A 477 12.47 6.59 2.13
C ILE A 477 11.46 6.99 1.05
N HIS A 478 11.54 6.35 -0.12
CA HIS A 478 10.75 6.72 -1.30
C HIS A 478 9.25 6.52 -1.08
N VAL A 479 8.83 5.31 -0.63
CA VAL A 479 7.41 4.98 -0.53
C VAL A 479 6.67 5.88 0.46
N PRO A 480 7.16 6.13 1.70
CA PRO A 480 6.52 7.10 2.59
C PRO A 480 6.43 8.51 2.02
N ILE A 481 7.47 9.02 1.35
CA ILE A 481 7.44 10.36 0.76
C ILE A 481 6.35 10.46 -0.31
N ILE A 482 6.28 9.49 -1.22
CA ILE A 482 5.27 9.52 -2.29
C ILE A 482 3.85 9.34 -1.74
N MET A 483 3.67 8.49 -0.72
CA MET A 483 2.36 8.30 -0.08
C MET A 483 1.90 9.56 0.67
N VAL A 484 2.80 10.25 1.37
CA VAL A 484 2.48 11.54 2.01
C VAL A 484 2.17 12.62 0.95
N ALA A 485 2.88 12.64 -0.19
CA ALA A 485 2.55 13.53 -1.30
C ALA A 485 1.10 13.32 -1.79
N TYR A 486 0.73 12.07 -2.06
CA TYR A 486 -0.64 11.73 -2.47
C TYR A 486 -1.67 12.08 -1.38
N SER A 487 -1.32 11.91 -0.12
CA SER A 487 -2.18 12.27 1.03
C SER A 487 -2.48 13.75 1.08
N VAL A 488 -1.46 14.60 0.92
CA VAL A 488 -1.61 16.06 0.93
C VAL A 488 -2.43 16.53 -0.28
N LEU A 489 -2.20 15.93 -1.46
CA LEU A 489 -3.00 16.24 -2.66
C LEU A 489 -4.45 15.75 -2.51
N ALA A 490 -4.69 14.62 -1.85
CA ALA A 490 -6.03 14.12 -1.53
C ALA A 490 -6.77 15.03 -0.54
N LEU A 491 -6.07 15.60 0.44
CA LEU A 491 -6.63 16.65 1.28
C LEU A 491 -7.05 17.88 0.44
N GLY A 492 -6.25 18.23 -0.57
CA GLY A 492 -6.61 19.24 -1.56
C GLY A 492 -7.90 18.90 -2.34
N LEU A 493 -8.04 17.65 -2.77
CA LEU A 493 -9.24 17.16 -3.44
C LEU A 493 -10.50 17.39 -2.59
N VAL A 494 -10.48 17.00 -1.30
CA VAL A 494 -11.64 17.20 -0.40
C VAL A 494 -11.97 18.68 -0.24
N ILE A 495 -10.97 19.55 -0.07
CA ILE A 495 -11.20 20.99 0.00
C ILE A 495 -11.80 21.54 -1.30
N ALA A 496 -11.35 21.08 -2.44
CA ALA A 496 -11.91 21.48 -3.73
C ALA A 496 -13.39 21.10 -3.87
N HIS A 497 -13.76 19.87 -3.45
CA HIS A 497 -15.18 19.45 -3.38
C HIS A 497 -16.00 20.30 -2.43
N MET A 498 -15.48 20.54 -1.23
CA MET A 498 -16.15 21.42 -0.26
C MET A 498 -16.36 22.81 -0.85
N GLN A 499 -15.36 23.39 -1.50
CA GLN A 499 -15.44 24.72 -2.12
C GLN A 499 -16.50 24.78 -3.21
N ILE A 500 -16.56 23.78 -4.10
CA ILE A 500 -17.59 23.69 -5.14
C ILE A 500 -18.97 23.46 -4.51
N GLY A 501 -19.08 22.60 -3.51
CA GLY A 501 -20.32 22.38 -2.75
C GLY A 501 -20.84 23.67 -2.11
N PHE A 502 -19.97 24.49 -1.50
CA PHE A 502 -20.35 25.80 -0.99
C PHE A 502 -20.82 26.75 -2.11
N THR A 503 -20.21 26.70 -3.29
CA THR A 503 -20.66 27.47 -4.47
C THR A 503 -22.07 27.06 -4.90
N ILE A 504 -22.41 25.78 -4.82
CA ILE A 504 -23.75 25.26 -5.18
C ILE A 504 -24.80 25.65 -4.13
N PHE A 505 -24.53 25.35 -2.85
CA PHE A 505 -25.56 25.38 -1.79
C PHE A 505 -25.58 26.68 -0.97
N LYS A 506 -24.47 27.41 -0.88
CA LYS A 506 -24.31 28.64 -0.07
C LYS A 506 -23.52 29.71 -0.81
N PRO A 507 -24.04 30.27 -1.91
CA PRO A 507 -23.27 31.14 -2.80
C PRO A 507 -22.83 32.47 -2.15
N ARG A 508 -23.42 32.87 -0.99
CA ARG A 508 -23.04 34.08 -0.24
C ARG A 508 -21.90 33.83 0.77
N GLY A 509 -21.35 32.62 0.83
CA GLY A 509 -20.25 32.25 1.74
C GLY A 509 -18.85 32.65 1.24
N PHE A 510 -18.67 33.86 0.71
CA PHE A 510 -17.43 34.33 0.06
C PHE A 510 -16.20 34.19 0.95
N ASP A 511 -16.30 34.47 2.25
CA ASP A 511 -15.18 34.36 3.19
C ASP A 511 -14.74 32.90 3.42
N VAL A 512 -15.70 31.97 3.44
CA VAL A 512 -15.43 30.54 3.60
C VAL A 512 -14.75 30.01 2.35
N ILE A 513 -15.28 30.33 1.17
CA ILE A 513 -14.72 29.95 -0.13
C ILE A 513 -13.31 30.52 -0.29
N ALA A 514 -13.06 31.76 0.14
CA ALA A 514 -11.73 32.37 0.08
C ALA A 514 -10.71 31.60 0.93
N ARG A 515 -11.05 31.29 2.19
CA ARG A 515 -10.19 30.50 3.09
C ARG A 515 -9.94 29.08 2.58
N MET A 516 -10.97 28.44 2.02
CA MET A 516 -10.82 27.12 1.39
C MET A 516 -9.88 27.17 0.19
N SER A 517 -10.02 28.17 -0.68
CA SER A 517 -9.15 28.34 -1.86
C SER A 517 -7.69 28.59 -1.48
N GLU A 518 -7.44 29.30 -0.37
CA GLU A 518 -6.09 29.50 0.13
C GLU A 518 -5.50 28.19 0.70
N LEU A 519 -6.28 27.45 1.49
CA LEU A 519 -5.86 26.16 2.03
C LEU A 519 -5.61 25.14 0.90
N LEU A 520 -6.46 25.11 -0.12
CA LEU A 520 -6.28 24.29 -1.32
C LEU A 520 -4.95 24.61 -2.02
N TYR A 521 -4.63 25.89 -2.17
CA TYR A 521 -3.36 26.32 -2.75
C TYR A 521 -2.15 25.78 -1.96
N TRP A 522 -2.19 25.86 -0.63
CA TRP A 522 -1.12 25.34 0.21
C TRP A 522 -0.99 23.81 0.10
N TYR A 523 -2.10 23.09 0.03
CA TYR A 523 -2.07 21.65 -0.14
C TYR A 523 -1.47 21.25 -1.50
N MET A 524 -1.88 21.92 -2.59
CA MET A 524 -1.28 21.68 -3.90
C MET A 524 0.21 21.99 -3.92
N PHE A 525 0.61 23.08 -3.28
CA PHE A 525 2.02 23.52 -3.27
C PHE A 525 2.91 22.52 -2.51
N VAL A 526 2.54 22.20 -1.27
CA VAL A 526 3.29 21.25 -0.44
C VAL A 526 3.26 19.84 -1.04
N GLY A 527 2.09 19.41 -1.53
CA GLY A 527 1.94 18.11 -2.20
C GLY A 527 2.82 17.99 -3.44
N SER A 528 2.96 19.07 -4.22
CA SER A 528 3.84 19.07 -5.41
C SER A 528 5.33 18.99 -5.04
N ILE A 529 5.76 19.64 -3.94
CA ILE A 529 7.14 19.51 -3.44
C ILE A 529 7.42 18.06 -3.04
N LEU A 530 6.51 17.45 -2.28
CA LEU A 530 6.66 16.06 -1.86
C LEU A 530 6.59 15.09 -3.05
N LEU A 531 5.77 15.40 -4.05
CA LEU A 531 5.65 14.58 -5.25
C LEU A 531 6.95 14.56 -6.06
N ILE A 532 7.56 15.72 -6.29
CA ILE A 532 8.85 15.76 -7.00
C ILE A 532 9.99 15.17 -6.16
N ALA A 533 9.98 15.35 -4.84
CA ALA A 533 10.92 14.68 -3.94
C ALA A 533 10.74 13.16 -3.97
N GLY A 534 9.49 12.68 -4.06
CA GLY A 534 9.17 11.28 -4.27
C GLY A 534 9.69 10.75 -5.62
N ILE A 535 9.44 11.46 -6.72
CA ILE A 535 9.98 11.11 -8.05
C ILE A 535 11.51 11.05 -8.01
N PHE A 536 12.17 12.02 -7.38
CA PHE A 536 13.62 12.05 -7.25
C PHE A 536 14.17 10.87 -6.44
N THR A 537 13.61 10.58 -5.26
CA THR A 537 14.04 9.44 -4.45
C THR A 537 13.78 8.10 -5.13
N GLY A 538 12.71 8.00 -5.93
CA GLY A 538 12.44 6.84 -6.79
C GLY A 538 13.46 6.70 -7.91
N SER A 539 13.86 7.80 -8.53
CA SER A 539 14.92 7.82 -9.55
C SER A 539 16.28 7.40 -8.97
N MET A 540 16.62 7.83 -7.75
CA MET A 540 17.82 7.36 -7.06
C MET A 540 17.77 5.86 -6.78
N TRP A 541 16.61 5.36 -6.32
CA TRP A 541 16.42 3.92 -6.12
C TRP A 541 16.57 3.14 -7.42
N ALA A 542 15.92 3.57 -8.50
CA ALA A 542 16.03 2.94 -9.81
C ALA A 542 17.46 2.93 -10.35
N ALA A 543 18.23 4.02 -10.14
CA ALA A 543 19.62 4.10 -10.52
C ALA A 543 20.50 3.11 -9.77
N SER A 544 20.31 2.96 -8.45
CA SER A 544 21.08 2.03 -7.62
C SER A 544 20.69 0.57 -7.81
N SER A 545 19.42 0.30 -8.20
CA SER A 545 18.92 -1.08 -8.33
C SER A 545 19.05 -1.63 -9.75
N TRP A 546 18.88 -0.79 -10.77
CA TRP A 546 18.76 -1.20 -12.18
C TRP A 546 19.70 -0.44 -13.14
N GLY A 547 20.51 0.49 -12.63
CA GLY A 547 21.44 1.27 -13.45
C GLY A 547 20.81 2.32 -14.33
N ARG A 548 19.56 2.67 -14.10
CA ARG A 548 18.84 3.71 -14.84
C ARG A 548 17.94 4.50 -13.88
N TYR A 549 18.06 5.81 -13.90
CA TYR A 549 17.25 6.70 -13.06
C TYR A 549 15.84 6.96 -13.62
N TRP A 550 15.59 6.56 -14.88
CA TRP A 550 14.31 6.69 -15.55
C TRP A 550 14.13 5.57 -16.59
N GLY A 551 13.06 4.83 -16.52
CA GLY A 551 12.78 3.68 -17.37
C GLY A 551 11.52 3.78 -18.22
N TRP A 552 10.84 4.93 -18.21
CA TRP A 552 9.53 5.12 -18.86
C TRP A 552 8.47 4.14 -18.36
N ASP A 553 8.64 3.65 -17.13
CA ASP A 553 7.60 2.83 -16.50
C ASP A 553 6.30 3.63 -16.38
N PRO A 554 5.12 3.00 -16.56
CA PRO A 554 3.85 3.70 -16.49
C PRO A 554 3.66 4.52 -15.20
N LYS A 555 4.15 4.04 -14.04
CA LYS A 555 4.09 4.82 -12.79
C LYS A 555 5.01 6.03 -12.78
N GLU A 556 6.21 5.91 -13.35
CA GLU A 556 7.13 7.05 -13.52
C GLU A 556 6.47 8.12 -14.39
N VAL A 557 5.95 7.73 -15.56
CA VAL A 557 5.30 8.64 -16.52
C VAL A 557 4.09 9.33 -15.88
N TRP A 558 3.17 8.58 -15.27
CA TRP A 558 1.96 9.17 -14.70
C TRP A 558 2.24 10.02 -13.45
N SER A 559 3.29 9.71 -12.67
CA SER A 559 3.71 10.58 -11.56
C SER A 559 4.27 11.91 -12.05
N LEU A 560 5.02 11.92 -13.17
CA LEU A 560 5.48 13.14 -13.83
C LEU A 560 4.30 13.93 -14.41
N VAL A 561 3.35 13.28 -15.07
CA VAL A 561 2.12 13.92 -15.58
C VAL A 561 1.36 14.58 -14.42
N ALA A 562 1.23 13.90 -13.29
CA ALA A 562 0.60 14.46 -12.10
C ALA A 562 1.35 15.70 -11.59
N PHE A 563 2.67 15.63 -11.46
CA PHE A 563 3.48 16.79 -11.06
C PHE A 563 3.29 17.97 -12.00
N LEU A 564 3.37 17.77 -13.31
CA LEU A 564 3.20 18.82 -14.32
C LEU A 564 1.78 19.41 -14.29
N ALA A 565 0.73 18.60 -14.06
CA ALA A 565 -0.64 19.08 -13.94
C ALA A 565 -0.80 20.07 -12.77
N TYR A 566 -0.29 19.70 -11.58
CA TYR A 566 -0.31 20.60 -10.43
C TYR A 566 0.56 21.84 -10.61
N MET A 567 1.73 21.70 -11.23
CA MET A 567 2.58 22.85 -11.57
C MET A 567 1.88 23.82 -12.53
N ALA A 568 1.19 23.32 -13.55
CA ALA A 568 0.40 24.15 -14.46
C ALA A 568 -0.68 24.96 -13.71
N ILE A 569 -1.40 24.35 -12.76
CA ILE A 569 -2.40 25.04 -11.93
C ILE A 569 -1.76 26.14 -11.06
N LEU A 570 -0.64 25.81 -10.40
CA LEU A 570 0.07 26.75 -9.54
C LEU A 570 0.58 27.98 -10.32
N HIS A 571 1.12 27.76 -11.53
CA HIS A 571 1.58 28.83 -12.42
C HIS A 571 0.41 29.64 -12.99
N ALA A 572 -0.66 28.98 -13.44
CA ALA A 572 -1.86 29.65 -13.94
C ALA A 572 -2.55 30.53 -12.88
N LYS A 573 -2.57 30.04 -11.61
CA LYS A 573 -3.03 30.87 -10.47
C LYS A 573 -2.11 32.06 -10.26
N HIS A 574 -0.79 31.86 -10.28
CA HIS A 574 0.17 32.93 -10.06
C HIS A 574 0.09 34.00 -11.14
N ALA A 575 -0.09 33.58 -12.39
CA ALA A 575 -0.26 34.48 -13.55
C ALA A 575 -1.66 35.15 -13.61
N GLY A 576 -2.57 34.82 -12.69
CA GLY A 576 -3.92 35.41 -12.66
C GLY A 576 -4.93 34.80 -13.65
N TYR A 577 -4.58 33.71 -14.34
CA TYR A 577 -5.47 33.04 -15.30
C TYR A 577 -6.58 32.21 -14.62
N LEU A 578 -6.38 31.77 -13.39
CA LEU A 578 -7.34 30.96 -12.64
C LEU A 578 -7.88 31.71 -11.42
N ALA A 579 -9.19 31.96 -11.43
CA ALA A 579 -9.94 32.41 -10.26
C ALA A 579 -10.22 31.22 -9.30
N ARG A 580 -10.74 31.53 -8.09
CA ARG A 580 -10.98 30.53 -7.02
C ARG A 580 -11.75 29.30 -7.48
N PHE A 581 -12.83 29.47 -8.27
CA PHE A 581 -13.61 28.37 -8.80
C PHE A 581 -12.79 27.50 -9.79
N GLY A 582 -12.07 28.15 -10.70
CA GLY A 582 -11.19 27.45 -11.67
C GLY A 582 -10.11 26.64 -10.99
N ILE A 583 -9.51 27.14 -9.88
CA ILE A 583 -8.51 26.41 -9.09
C ILE A 583 -9.12 25.14 -8.50
N ALA A 584 -10.33 25.18 -7.94
CA ALA A 584 -10.99 24.00 -7.38
C ALA A 584 -11.30 22.95 -8.46
N VAL A 585 -11.86 23.37 -9.60
CA VAL A 585 -12.13 22.49 -10.74
C VAL A 585 -10.85 21.85 -11.26
N SER A 586 -9.82 22.66 -11.51
CA SER A 586 -8.52 22.15 -12.03
C SER A 586 -7.84 21.21 -11.04
N SER A 587 -7.97 21.46 -9.73
CA SER A 587 -7.42 20.56 -8.70
C SER A 587 -8.09 19.18 -8.70
N ILE A 588 -9.42 19.11 -8.88
CA ILE A 588 -10.16 17.85 -9.01
C ILE A 588 -9.71 17.09 -10.26
N LEU A 589 -9.58 17.80 -11.38
CA LEU A 589 -9.11 17.20 -12.65
C LEU A 589 -7.65 16.72 -12.54
N ALA A 590 -6.76 17.50 -11.90
CA ALA A 590 -5.38 17.08 -11.69
C ALA A 590 -5.29 15.85 -10.77
N PHE A 591 -6.17 15.70 -9.80
CA PHE A 591 -6.16 14.53 -8.93
C PHE A 591 -6.49 13.23 -9.66
N GLN A 592 -7.20 13.28 -10.83
CA GLN A 592 -7.42 12.10 -11.65
C GLN A 592 -6.10 11.51 -12.15
N THR A 593 -5.05 12.31 -12.33
CA THR A 593 -3.72 11.82 -12.69
C THR A 593 -3.07 11.04 -11.52
N ILE A 594 -3.34 11.41 -10.26
CA ILE A 594 -2.93 10.65 -9.07
C ILE A 594 -3.70 9.32 -9.01
N ILE A 595 -5.01 9.33 -9.24
CA ILE A 595 -5.83 8.10 -9.32
C ILE A 595 -5.30 7.19 -10.42
N MET A 596 -4.97 7.75 -11.59
CA MET A 596 -4.37 6.97 -12.68
C MET A 596 -3.01 6.39 -12.29
N THR A 597 -2.14 7.16 -11.63
CA THR A 597 -0.84 6.69 -11.15
C THR A 597 -1.00 5.56 -10.11
N TYR A 598 -1.93 5.69 -9.17
CA TYR A 598 -2.08 4.76 -8.05
C TYR A 598 -2.95 3.54 -8.38
N LEU A 599 -4.11 3.73 -8.97
CA LEU A 599 -5.05 2.68 -9.32
C LEU A 599 -4.96 2.28 -10.80
N GLY A 600 -4.92 3.26 -11.71
CA GLY A 600 -4.95 3.01 -13.14
C GLY A 600 -3.76 2.17 -13.62
N VAL A 601 -2.55 2.48 -13.18
CA VAL A 601 -1.36 1.69 -13.53
C VAL A 601 -1.46 0.27 -12.99
N ASN A 602 -2.01 0.07 -11.80
CA ASN A 602 -2.12 -1.24 -11.19
C ASN A 602 -3.23 -2.12 -11.80
N PHE A 603 -4.38 -1.53 -12.18
CA PHE A 603 -5.58 -2.29 -12.55
C PHE A 603 -6.01 -2.10 -14.00
N VAL A 604 -5.68 -0.96 -14.63
CA VAL A 604 -6.03 -0.68 -16.03
C VAL A 604 -4.89 -1.07 -16.96
N LEU A 605 -3.68 -0.56 -16.70
CA LEU A 605 -2.52 -0.87 -17.53
C LEU A 605 -1.92 -2.24 -17.16
N ALA A 606 -1.89 -2.58 -15.87
CA ALA A 606 -1.39 -3.83 -15.29
C ALA A 606 0.00 -4.25 -15.83
N THR A 607 0.80 -3.26 -16.22
CA THR A 607 2.14 -3.42 -16.81
C THR A 607 3.17 -2.58 -16.10
N GLY A 608 4.45 -2.91 -16.28
CA GLY A 608 5.56 -2.21 -15.65
C GLY A 608 6.03 -2.84 -14.35
N MET A 609 7.23 -2.45 -13.91
CA MET A 609 7.90 -3.01 -12.72
C MET A 609 7.22 -2.63 -11.39
N HIS A 610 6.39 -1.60 -11.40
CA HIS A 610 5.67 -1.09 -10.23
C HIS A 610 4.20 -1.55 -10.17
N SER A 611 3.77 -2.48 -11.04
CA SER A 611 2.40 -2.98 -11.02
C SER A 611 2.24 -4.07 -9.97
N TYR A 612 1.31 -3.88 -9.03
CA TYR A 612 0.93 -4.86 -7.99
C TYR A 612 -0.46 -5.45 -8.25
N GLY A 613 -1.11 -5.00 -9.33
CA GLY A 613 -2.48 -5.34 -9.67
C GLY A 613 -2.58 -6.46 -10.68
N MET A 614 -3.72 -7.12 -10.68
CA MET A 614 -4.12 -8.09 -11.69
C MET A 614 -5.24 -7.48 -12.54
N GLY A 615 -5.12 -7.55 -13.89
CA GLY A 615 -5.90 -6.79 -14.85
C GLY A 615 -7.43 -6.86 -14.71
N ASP A 616 -8.03 -7.99 -14.35
CA ASP A 616 -9.48 -8.11 -14.17
C ASP A 616 -9.89 -7.82 -12.72
N SER A 617 -10.20 -6.57 -12.45
CA SER A 617 -10.66 -6.13 -11.13
C SER A 617 -11.89 -5.23 -11.29
N PRO A 618 -12.89 -5.34 -10.39
CA PRO A 618 -14.02 -4.41 -10.34
C PRO A 618 -13.60 -2.95 -10.09
N VAL A 619 -12.34 -2.71 -9.74
CA VAL A 619 -11.76 -1.38 -9.55
C VAL A 619 -11.90 -0.52 -10.81
N VAL A 620 -11.72 -1.09 -12.01
CA VAL A 620 -11.88 -0.35 -13.28
C VAL A 620 -13.31 0.19 -13.43
N MET A 621 -14.31 -0.64 -13.16
CA MET A 621 -15.72 -0.22 -13.17
C MET A 621 -15.97 0.91 -12.17
N TRP A 622 -15.44 0.79 -10.95
CA TRP A 622 -15.58 1.83 -9.94
C TRP A 622 -14.86 3.11 -10.31
N MET A 623 -13.70 3.04 -10.94
CA MET A 623 -12.99 4.22 -11.47
C MET A 623 -13.85 4.97 -12.49
N VAL A 624 -14.51 4.26 -13.41
CA VAL A 624 -15.41 4.86 -14.40
C VAL A 624 -16.62 5.50 -13.72
N ILE A 625 -17.27 4.81 -12.78
CA ILE A 625 -18.41 5.35 -12.02
C ILE A 625 -18.02 6.63 -11.28
N VAL A 626 -16.87 6.63 -10.59
CA VAL A 626 -16.36 7.81 -9.87
C VAL A 626 -16.07 8.94 -10.86
N ALA A 627 -15.42 8.68 -12.00
CA ALA A 627 -15.12 9.69 -13.01
C ALA A 627 -16.41 10.33 -13.59
N LEU A 628 -17.45 9.54 -13.82
CA LEU A 628 -18.75 10.05 -14.28
C LEU A 628 -19.45 10.89 -13.20
N ALA A 629 -19.41 10.44 -11.93
CA ALA A 629 -19.95 11.21 -10.81
C ALA A 629 -19.22 12.55 -10.63
N GLU A 630 -17.89 12.55 -10.74
CA GLU A 630 -17.06 13.76 -10.71
C GLU A 630 -17.41 14.71 -11.86
N ALA A 631 -17.50 14.22 -13.09
CA ALA A 631 -17.88 15.04 -14.24
C ALA A 631 -19.27 15.69 -14.03
N THR A 632 -20.23 14.92 -13.53
CA THR A 632 -21.58 15.40 -13.20
C THR A 632 -21.55 16.49 -12.13
N PHE A 633 -20.77 16.27 -11.06
CA PHE A 633 -20.59 17.25 -9.99
C PHE A 633 -19.93 18.54 -10.48
N LEU A 634 -18.92 18.44 -11.33
CA LEU A 634 -18.23 19.60 -11.91
C LEU A 634 -19.16 20.41 -12.83
N VAL A 635 -19.97 19.74 -13.67
CA VAL A 635 -20.97 20.39 -14.52
C VAL A 635 -22.03 21.12 -13.67
N TRP A 636 -22.53 20.48 -12.62
CA TRP A 636 -23.46 21.11 -11.68
C TRP A 636 -22.85 22.34 -10.99
N GLY A 637 -21.61 22.19 -10.48
CA GLY A 637 -20.86 23.30 -9.88
C GLY A 637 -20.67 24.47 -10.84
N TRP A 638 -20.32 24.19 -12.11
CA TRP A 638 -20.17 25.22 -13.14
C TRP A 638 -21.49 25.94 -13.46
N ALA A 639 -22.59 25.19 -13.58
CA ALA A 639 -23.92 25.79 -13.81
C ALA A 639 -24.33 26.72 -12.64
N ALA A 640 -24.11 26.28 -11.40
CA ALA A 640 -24.35 27.08 -10.22
C ALA A 640 -23.47 28.34 -10.19
N TYR A 641 -22.17 28.19 -10.48
CA TYR A 641 -21.23 29.32 -10.54
C TYR A 641 -21.66 30.37 -11.56
N ARG A 642 -22.05 29.97 -12.79
CA ARG A 642 -22.54 30.88 -13.85
C ARG A 642 -23.81 31.60 -13.44
N LYS A 643 -24.77 30.89 -12.82
CA LYS A 643 -26.01 31.48 -12.32
C LYS A 643 -25.74 32.59 -11.27
N HIS A 644 -24.79 32.38 -10.38
CA HIS A 644 -24.45 33.34 -9.34
C HIS A 644 -23.60 34.49 -9.87
N ALA A 645 -22.69 34.27 -10.80
CA ALA A 645 -21.90 35.31 -11.46
C ALA A 645 -22.74 36.24 -12.33
N ALA A 646 -23.89 35.78 -12.84
CA ALA A 646 -24.84 36.59 -13.61
C ALA A 646 -25.80 37.41 -12.73
N SER A 647 -25.83 37.20 -11.41
CA SER A 647 -26.72 37.93 -10.49
C SER A 647 -26.17 39.31 -10.18
N PRO A 648 -26.97 40.39 -10.33
CA PRO A 648 -26.53 41.79 -10.14
C PRO A 648 -26.00 42.10 -8.72
N ALA A 649 -26.27 41.26 -7.73
CA ALA A 649 -25.85 41.46 -6.34
C ALA A 649 -24.36 41.14 -6.07
N VAL A 650 -23.59 40.78 -7.10
CA VAL A 650 -22.17 40.31 -6.99
C VAL A 650 -21.22 41.18 -7.83
N ARG A 651 -21.72 42.18 -8.56
CA ARG A 651 -20.91 43.21 -9.23
C ARG A 651 -20.51 44.34 -8.34
#